data_73a63d3926375b349fda709c739cfeec
#
_entry.id   73a63d3926375b349fda709c739cfeec
#
_cell.length_a   1.000
_cell.length_b   1.000
_cell.length_c   1.000
_cell.angle_alpha   90.00
_cell.angle_beta   90.00
_cell.angle_gamma   90.00
#
_symmetry.space_group_name_H-M   'P 1'
#
loop_
_entity.id
_entity.type
_entity.pdbx_description
1 polymer ?
#
loop_
_entity_poly.entity_id
_entity_poly.type
_entity_poly.pdbx_seq_one_letter_code
_entity_poly.pdbx_strand_id
1 'polypeptide(L)'
;VQLLTDRRTLRKAVWSIALFVSIVSLLSILQHIMSNNKIYWFRKLTQGGTPFGPYVNRNHYAGFMDMIFPLVLSLFLFHKPQVMNKAIREKIARMFGLQKTNIYILLGFSAILIATTIFLTLSRSGIVSLSLSMIFFGLLFLSRGTDKKRGVIIIVIFMLIILSVGWFGWEPIFERFEKVRNAEGNISELRLAVWQDSKDIIRNFAITGTGFGSFVNIYPRYKTAVPGEATLDHAHNDYIELISEGGIISFILLTCFLLTLIYKAFRSFLRRREIFSIYVFIGSITGLISILIHGITDFNLHIGANGLYFFFMSGLAVSAANTRLREGLNETYLKKMRSPVKLLAGIAIALLFLSLVFNVGIVLGASYFSSVKETKMNEKSSVESLQSFRDKAYSAAAYDPLEAKYRYAIANTEKMLSNNTDAAYFYKQAVRLNPVNGEYLQRLGIVMSESGMYELADRLLQAGIKYDVKNTSRYKRYALWLISIGRKEDGVEIMREAISEEPEKIREYLTLMVLSGLSDDEISMLLPERVKPHLIFADYLDKTGRDVMAEEFYLKAIGYLKNEEKIEPSFFHEICRFYVERGNYENALEIMKKGIDFLPEDAGLRMNIAGLYEKLDRKGIAIEQYKRVLDIDPDNSEAKKRLDNLLLKIQ
;
A
#
# COMPACT_ATOMS: atom_id res chain seq x y z
N VAL A 1 32.23 -6.52 -8.90
CA VAL A 1 33.09 -7.62 -9.35
C VAL A 1 34.56 -7.20 -9.41
N GLN A 2 34.90 -6.11 -10.10
CA GLN A 2 36.30 -5.66 -10.27
C GLN A 2 36.99 -5.27 -8.94
N LEU A 3 36.25 -4.75 -7.97
CA LEU A 3 36.77 -4.38 -6.64
C LEU A 3 36.88 -5.59 -5.69
N LEU A 4 36.18 -6.68 -5.97
CA LEU A 4 36.15 -7.88 -5.15
C LEU A 4 37.00 -9.02 -5.77
N THR A 5 38.16 -8.68 -6.32
CA THR A 5 39.00 -9.61 -7.09
C THR A 5 39.85 -10.52 -6.23
N ASP A 6 40.14 -10.14 -4.97
CA ASP A 6 40.94 -10.93 -4.04
C ASP A 6 40.10 -11.41 -2.84
N ARG A 7 40.61 -12.48 -2.19
CA ARG A 7 39.97 -13.13 -1.05
C ARG A 7 39.84 -12.20 0.16
N ARG A 8 40.80 -11.31 0.39
CA ARG A 8 40.82 -10.42 1.57
C ARG A 8 39.72 -9.40 1.45
N THR A 9 39.59 -8.79 0.26
CA THR A 9 38.55 -7.80 -0.02
C THR A 9 37.15 -8.44 0.00
N LEU A 10 37.00 -9.64 -0.60
CA LEU A 10 35.75 -10.42 -0.56
C LEU A 10 35.34 -10.71 0.90
N ARG A 11 36.30 -11.16 1.74
CA ARG A 11 36.04 -11.41 3.17
C ARG A 11 35.61 -10.13 3.89
N LYS A 12 36.32 -9.01 3.70
CA LYS A 12 35.96 -7.74 4.34
C LYS A 12 34.55 -7.33 3.97
N ALA A 13 34.18 -7.37 2.67
CA ALA A 13 32.85 -7.02 2.20
C ALA A 13 31.74 -7.88 2.86
N VAL A 14 31.91 -9.18 2.87
CA VAL A 14 30.92 -10.12 3.45
C VAL A 14 30.78 -9.94 4.97
N TRP A 15 31.91 -9.70 5.68
CA TRP A 15 31.88 -9.42 7.11
C TRP A 15 31.25 -8.08 7.45
N SER A 16 31.52 -7.05 6.64
CA SER A 16 30.88 -5.73 6.81
C SER A 16 29.35 -5.83 6.65
N ILE A 17 28.87 -6.60 5.67
CA ILE A 17 27.44 -6.83 5.49
C ILE A 17 26.87 -7.58 6.70
N ALA A 18 27.48 -8.66 7.12
CA ALA A 18 26.99 -9.47 8.25
C ALA A 18 26.91 -8.63 9.53
N LEU A 19 27.92 -7.81 9.82
CA LEU A 19 27.93 -6.91 10.97
C LEU A 19 26.83 -5.85 10.86
N PHE A 20 26.76 -5.17 9.71
CA PHE A 20 25.76 -4.12 9.46
C PHE A 20 24.34 -4.64 9.66
N VAL A 21 24.02 -5.79 9.06
CA VAL A 21 22.66 -6.36 9.13
C VAL A 21 22.33 -6.86 10.54
N SER A 22 23.31 -7.38 11.27
CA SER A 22 23.10 -7.73 12.69
C SER A 22 22.78 -6.53 13.55
N ILE A 23 23.44 -5.40 13.33
CA ILE A 23 23.15 -4.13 14.01
C ILE A 23 21.74 -3.63 13.63
N VAL A 24 21.39 -3.66 12.34
CA VAL A 24 20.05 -3.26 11.87
C VAL A 24 18.98 -4.15 12.47
N SER A 25 19.20 -5.47 12.55
CA SER A 25 18.26 -6.41 13.16
C SER A 25 18.04 -6.12 14.65
N LEU A 26 19.12 -5.90 15.39
CA LEU A 26 19.04 -5.56 16.81
C LEU A 26 18.28 -4.24 17.02
N LEU A 27 18.63 -3.19 16.26
CA LEU A 27 17.92 -1.91 16.29
C LEU A 27 16.44 -2.07 15.98
N SER A 28 16.09 -2.92 15.01
CA SER A 28 14.71 -3.15 14.61
C SER A 28 13.89 -3.85 15.69
N ILE A 29 14.49 -4.82 16.39
CA ILE A 29 13.86 -5.47 17.55
C ILE A 29 13.64 -4.46 18.68
N LEU A 30 14.65 -3.67 19.01
CA LEU A 30 14.54 -2.63 20.04
C LEU A 30 13.44 -1.62 19.69
N GLN A 31 13.42 -1.16 18.44
CA GLN A 31 12.39 -0.24 17.98
C GLN A 31 10.98 -0.88 17.99
N HIS A 32 10.87 -2.17 17.70
CA HIS A 32 9.59 -2.89 17.74
C HIS A 32 9.05 -3.00 19.18
N ILE A 33 9.91 -3.37 20.14
CA ILE A 33 9.56 -3.50 21.56
C ILE A 33 9.21 -2.13 22.18
N MET A 34 9.98 -1.08 21.84
CA MET A 34 9.82 0.27 22.36
C MET A 34 9.04 1.18 21.40
N SER A 35 8.11 0.60 20.63
CA SER A 35 7.43 1.30 19.53
C SER A 35 6.59 2.47 20.03
N ASN A 36 6.73 3.61 19.35
CA ASN A 36 5.87 4.78 19.44
C ASN A 36 5.26 5.15 18.08
N ASN A 37 5.19 4.19 17.13
CA ASN A 37 4.72 4.37 15.76
C ASN A 37 5.55 5.38 14.91
N LYS A 38 6.78 5.67 15.33
CA LYS A 38 7.72 6.53 14.59
C LYS A 38 8.96 5.73 14.21
N ILE A 39 9.57 6.06 13.06
CA ILE A 39 10.87 5.50 12.68
C ILE A 39 11.94 6.17 13.53
N TYR A 40 12.88 5.39 14.06
CA TYR A 40 13.94 5.87 14.99
C TYR A 40 13.41 6.66 16.19
N TRP A 41 12.17 6.37 16.66
CA TRP A 41 11.44 7.03 17.75
C TRP A 41 11.10 8.52 17.54
N PHE A 42 11.61 9.18 16.51
CA PHE A 42 11.36 10.61 16.25
C PHE A 42 10.69 10.91 14.92
N ARG A 43 10.94 10.14 13.85
CA ARG A 43 10.40 10.43 12.51
C ARG A 43 8.96 9.97 12.38
N LYS A 44 8.02 10.91 12.36
CA LYS A 44 6.59 10.64 12.14
C LYS A 44 6.33 10.27 10.67
N LEU A 45 5.45 9.30 10.44
CA LEU A 45 4.96 8.96 9.09
C LEU A 45 3.85 9.94 8.69
N THR A 46 3.97 10.58 7.55
CA THR A 46 3.00 11.56 7.03
C THR A 46 1.93 10.94 6.13
N GLN A 47 2.21 9.78 5.56
CA GLN A 47 1.33 9.11 4.58
C GLN A 47 0.85 7.73 5.05
N GLY A 48 0.90 7.46 6.36
CA GLY A 48 0.61 6.14 6.89
C GLY A 48 1.77 5.16 6.65
N GLY A 49 1.50 3.87 6.89
CA GLY A 49 2.47 2.79 6.74
C GLY A 49 2.56 1.91 7.98
N THR A 50 3.29 0.82 7.88
CA THR A 50 3.58 -0.10 8.98
C THR A 50 5.08 -0.19 9.18
N PRO A 51 5.69 0.76 9.93
CA PRO A 51 7.13 0.86 10.04
C PRO A 51 7.72 -0.35 10.76
N PHE A 52 8.87 -0.80 10.28
CA PHE A 52 9.68 -1.80 10.98
C PHE A 52 11.16 -1.49 10.78
N GLY A 53 11.89 -1.33 11.86
CA GLY A 53 13.27 -0.85 11.81
C GLY A 53 13.38 0.47 11.03
N PRO A 54 14.35 0.61 10.12
CA PRO A 54 14.56 1.81 9.33
C PRO A 54 13.58 1.99 8.14
N TYR A 55 12.67 1.03 7.92
CA TYR A 55 11.75 1.03 6.78
C TYR A 55 10.36 1.56 7.14
N VAL A 56 9.77 2.32 6.23
CA VAL A 56 8.38 2.79 6.33
C VAL A 56 7.39 1.62 6.22
N ASN A 57 7.76 0.59 5.45
CA ASN A 57 6.96 -0.59 5.23
C ASN A 57 7.72 -1.85 5.67
N ARG A 58 7.11 -2.62 6.58
CA ARG A 58 7.66 -3.88 7.10
C ARG A 58 7.92 -4.94 6.02
N ASN A 59 7.15 -4.96 4.90
CA ASN A 59 7.38 -5.90 3.82
C ASN A 59 8.72 -5.63 3.12
N HIS A 60 9.06 -4.35 2.92
CA HIS A 60 10.35 -3.98 2.31
C HIS A 60 11.53 -4.30 3.21
N TYR A 61 11.35 -4.17 4.54
CA TYR A 61 12.34 -4.63 5.52
C TYR A 61 12.52 -6.16 5.42
N ALA A 62 11.40 -6.91 5.38
CA ALA A 62 11.47 -8.37 5.23
C ALA A 62 12.23 -8.76 3.96
N GLY A 63 11.91 -8.14 2.80
CA GLY A 63 12.61 -8.40 1.55
C GLY A 63 14.11 -8.11 1.60
N PHE A 64 14.51 -7.04 2.30
CA PHE A 64 15.92 -6.75 2.55
C PHE A 64 16.60 -7.85 3.37
N MET A 65 15.97 -8.28 4.45
CA MET A 65 16.51 -9.33 5.33
C MET A 65 16.52 -10.71 4.66
N ASP A 66 15.47 -11.05 3.91
CA ASP A 66 15.37 -12.27 3.11
C ASP A 66 16.53 -12.40 2.12
N MET A 67 16.94 -11.30 1.52
CA MET A 67 18.06 -11.27 0.58
C MET A 67 19.41 -11.53 1.26
N ILE A 68 19.60 -11.11 2.51
CA ILE A 68 20.90 -11.17 3.17
C ILE A 68 21.02 -12.36 4.12
N PHE A 69 19.93 -12.86 4.68
CA PHE A 69 19.91 -13.98 5.60
C PHE A 69 20.69 -15.21 5.09
N PRO A 70 20.50 -15.68 3.83
CA PRO A 70 21.23 -16.84 3.33
C PRO A 70 22.75 -16.65 3.29
N LEU A 71 23.22 -15.40 3.09
CA LEU A 71 24.65 -15.08 3.12
C LEU A 71 25.21 -15.24 4.54
N VAL A 72 24.53 -14.71 5.56
CA VAL A 72 24.95 -14.84 6.97
C VAL A 72 24.91 -16.30 7.41
N LEU A 73 23.85 -17.03 7.03
CA LEU A 73 23.75 -18.47 7.30
C LEU A 73 24.89 -19.26 6.63
N SER A 74 25.25 -18.92 5.40
CA SER A 74 26.38 -19.59 4.72
C SER A 74 27.71 -19.35 5.43
N LEU A 75 27.94 -18.14 5.94
CA LEU A 75 29.13 -17.85 6.76
C LEU A 75 29.14 -18.62 8.07
N PHE A 76 28.01 -18.73 8.73
CA PHE A 76 27.88 -19.55 9.93
C PHE A 76 28.26 -20.99 9.66
N LEU A 77 27.73 -21.58 8.59
CA LEU A 77 28.05 -22.96 8.20
C LEU A 77 29.51 -23.14 7.81
N PHE A 78 30.13 -22.13 7.18
CA PHE A 78 31.56 -22.15 6.82
C PHE A 78 32.47 -22.19 8.06
N HIS A 79 32.13 -21.41 9.12
CA HIS A 79 32.98 -21.29 10.31
C HIS A 79 32.75 -22.38 11.36
N LYS A 80 31.96 -23.42 11.04
CA LYS A 80 31.72 -24.52 11.95
C LYS A 80 33.06 -25.14 12.47
N PRO A 81 33.26 -25.17 13.80
CA PRO A 81 34.46 -25.78 14.38
C PRO A 81 34.56 -27.28 14.05
N GLN A 82 35.74 -27.74 13.66
CA GLN A 82 36.02 -29.18 13.55
C GLN A 82 36.34 -29.71 14.94
N VAL A 83 35.37 -30.35 15.56
CA VAL A 83 35.55 -30.97 16.88
C VAL A 83 35.79 -32.46 16.66
N MET A 84 36.99 -32.94 16.97
CA MET A 84 37.29 -34.36 16.98
C MET A 84 36.48 -35.10 18.06
N ASN A 85 36.22 -36.41 17.88
CA ASN A 85 35.40 -37.24 18.76
C ASN A 85 35.95 -37.25 20.19
N LYS A 86 35.37 -36.46 21.09
CA LYS A 86 35.69 -36.38 22.52
C LYS A 86 34.39 -36.25 23.33
N ALA A 87 34.47 -36.48 24.64
CA ALA A 87 33.35 -36.35 25.58
C ALA A 87 32.67 -34.99 25.49
N ILE A 88 31.35 -34.92 25.66
CA ILE A 88 30.51 -33.70 25.50
C ILE A 88 31.07 -32.55 26.34
N ARG A 89 31.54 -32.81 27.56
CA ARG A 89 32.09 -31.79 28.48
C ARG A 89 33.35 -31.12 27.95
N GLU A 90 34.26 -31.90 27.34
CA GLU A 90 35.47 -31.37 26.68
C GLU A 90 35.15 -30.64 25.37
N LYS A 91 34.09 -31.05 24.68
CA LYS A 91 33.57 -30.32 23.51
C LYS A 91 33.10 -28.91 23.91
N ILE A 92 32.31 -28.81 24.97
CA ILE A 92 31.77 -27.54 25.47
C ILE A 92 32.91 -26.63 25.96
N ALA A 93 33.82 -27.14 26.78
CA ALA A 93 34.95 -26.37 27.31
C ALA A 93 35.89 -25.83 26.20
N ARG A 94 36.18 -26.65 25.15
CA ARG A 94 36.96 -26.21 23.98
C ARG A 94 36.19 -25.28 23.06
N MET A 95 34.84 -25.41 22.99
CA MET A 95 34.01 -24.47 22.22
C MET A 95 34.20 -23.04 22.70
N PHE A 96 34.24 -22.76 23.98
CA PHE A 96 34.40 -21.40 24.52
C PHE A 96 35.84 -20.87 24.53
N GLY A 97 36.85 -21.74 24.40
CA GLY A 97 38.28 -21.36 24.41
C GLY A 97 38.89 -21.00 23.05
N LEU A 98 38.19 -21.24 21.93
CA LEU A 98 38.76 -21.05 20.59
C LEU A 98 38.15 -19.81 19.90
N GLN A 99 39.03 -18.92 19.43
CA GLN A 99 38.59 -17.70 18.68
C GLN A 99 37.67 -18.02 17.49
N LYS A 100 37.87 -19.15 16.80
CA LYS A 100 37.00 -19.63 15.71
C LYS A 100 35.58 -19.97 16.19
N THR A 101 35.44 -20.41 17.42
CA THR A 101 34.15 -20.76 18.03
C THR A 101 33.36 -19.51 18.39
N ASN A 102 34.02 -18.45 18.86
CA ASN A 102 33.36 -17.17 19.15
C ASN A 102 32.75 -16.57 17.87
N ILE A 103 33.44 -16.64 16.75
CA ILE A 103 32.96 -16.22 15.43
C ILE A 103 31.74 -17.07 15.02
N TYR A 104 31.79 -18.37 15.22
CA TYR A 104 30.69 -19.28 14.89
C TYR A 104 29.44 -18.98 15.72
N ILE A 105 29.58 -18.77 17.03
CA ILE A 105 28.48 -18.42 17.92
C ILE A 105 27.89 -17.06 17.53
N LEU A 106 28.73 -16.05 17.25
CA LEU A 106 28.28 -14.73 16.84
C LEU A 106 27.47 -14.77 15.53
N LEU A 107 27.94 -15.53 14.53
CA LEU A 107 27.22 -15.69 13.26
C LEU A 107 25.92 -16.46 13.42
N GLY A 108 25.87 -17.47 14.31
CA GLY A 108 24.65 -18.19 14.65
C GLY A 108 23.62 -17.26 15.30
N PHE A 109 24.07 -16.46 16.27
CA PHE A 109 23.22 -15.45 16.90
C PHE A 109 22.72 -14.41 15.89
N SER A 110 23.58 -13.92 15.00
CA SER A 110 23.20 -13.00 13.92
C SER A 110 22.14 -13.62 12.99
N ALA A 111 22.30 -14.88 12.61
CA ALA A 111 21.32 -15.57 11.77
C ALA A 111 19.95 -15.70 12.46
N ILE A 112 19.95 -16.03 13.75
CA ILE A 112 18.72 -16.10 14.56
C ILE A 112 18.08 -14.72 14.64
N LEU A 113 18.84 -13.66 14.95
CA LEU A 113 18.32 -12.28 15.01
C LEU A 113 17.65 -11.88 13.70
N ILE A 114 18.33 -12.08 12.57
CA ILE A 114 17.80 -11.70 11.25
C ILE A 114 16.49 -12.45 10.97
N ALA A 115 16.49 -13.77 11.14
CA ALA A 115 15.30 -14.57 10.90
C ALA A 115 14.14 -14.16 11.83
N THR A 116 14.42 -13.94 13.12
CA THR A 116 13.41 -13.45 14.08
C THR A 116 12.81 -12.14 13.61
N THR A 117 13.62 -11.18 13.11
CA THR A 117 13.07 -9.92 12.58
C THR A 117 12.18 -10.12 11.37
N ILE A 118 12.50 -11.06 10.46
CA ILE A 118 11.62 -11.37 9.31
C ILE A 118 10.25 -11.84 9.81
N PHE A 119 10.20 -12.75 10.76
CA PHE A 119 8.93 -13.22 11.33
C PHE A 119 8.17 -12.12 12.09
N LEU A 120 8.87 -11.29 12.87
CA LEU A 120 8.27 -10.17 13.61
C LEU A 120 7.66 -9.10 12.67
N THR A 121 8.11 -9.00 11.41
CA THR A 121 7.45 -8.12 10.43
C THR A 121 6.02 -8.56 10.14
N LEU A 122 5.65 -9.81 10.38
CA LEU A 122 4.37 -10.40 9.97
C LEU A 122 4.14 -10.26 8.46
N SER A 123 5.20 -10.24 7.67
CA SER A 123 5.13 -10.17 6.20
C SER A 123 4.90 -11.57 5.63
N ARG A 124 3.71 -11.80 5.05
CA ARG A 124 3.39 -13.07 4.39
C ARG A 124 4.37 -13.38 3.27
N SER A 125 4.64 -12.37 2.44
CA SER A 125 5.62 -12.48 1.35
C SER A 125 7.01 -12.83 1.85
N GLY A 126 7.47 -12.18 2.93
CA GLY A 126 8.76 -12.48 3.57
C GLY A 126 8.84 -13.91 4.08
N ILE A 127 7.81 -14.37 4.81
CA ILE A 127 7.79 -15.75 5.35
C ILE A 127 7.81 -16.78 4.22
N VAL A 128 7.06 -16.59 3.15
CA VAL A 128 7.03 -17.48 1.98
C VAL A 128 8.37 -17.45 1.25
N SER A 129 8.92 -16.25 0.98
CA SER A 129 10.21 -16.08 0.29
C SER A 129 11.36 -16.71 1.07
N LEU A 130 11.40 -16.51 2.38
CA LEU A 130 12.38 -17.16 3.26
C LEU A 130 12.25 -18.68 3.17
N SER A 131 11.04 -19.23 3.27
CA SER A 131 10.82 -20.67 3.27
C SER A 131 11.26 -21.31 1.95
N LEU A 132 10.86 -20.74 0.81
CA LEU A 132 11.24 -21.23 -0.52
C LEU A 132 12.75 -21.07 -0.77
N SER A 133 13.34 -19.96 -0.36
CA SER A 133 14.79 -19.76 -0.50
C SER A 133 15.61 -20.70 0.37
N MET A 134 15.11 -21.11 1.54
CA MET A 134 15.78 -22.10 2.38
C MET A 134 15.75 -23.51 1.77
N ILE A 135 14.67 -23.87 1.07
CA ILE A 135 14.64 -25.11 0.28
C ILE A 135 15.72 -25.06 -0.82
N PHE A 136 15.76 -23.96 -1.58
CA PHE A 136 16.78 -23.76 -2.62
C PHE A 136 18.20 -23.78 -2.07
N PHE A 137 18.45 -23.11 -0.95
CA PHE A 137 19.72 -23.12 -0.24
C PHE A 137 20.15 -24.56 0.11
N GLY A 138 19.23 -25.33 0.70
CA GLY A 138 19.45 -26.72 1.06
C GLY A 138 19.82 -27.60 -0.14
N LEU A 139 19.10 -27.48 -1.25
CA LEU A 139 19.34 -28.17 -2.50
C LEU A 139 20.74 -27.86 -3.06
N LEU A 140 21.11 -26.57 -3.11
CA LEU A 140 22.46 -26.18 -3.56
C LEU A 140 23.57 -26.72 -2.66
N PHE A 141 23.31 -26.75 -1.37
CA PHE A 141 24.27 -27.22 -0.39
C PHE A 141 24.48 -28.73 -0.48
N LEU A 142 23.42 -29.51 -0.64
CA LEU A 142 23.44 -30.94 -0.82
C LEU A 142 24.12 -31.37 -2.14
N SER A 143 23.89 -30.62 -3.23
CA SER A 143 24.47 -30.89 -4.54
C SER A 143 26.01 -30.91 -4.56
N ARG A 144 26.62 -30.33 -3.53
CA ARG A 144 28.10 -30.28 -3.38
C ARG A 144 28.69 -31.35 -2.49
N GLY A 145 27.93 -32.41 -2.15
CA GLY A 145 28.44 -33.56 -1.39
C GLY A 145 28.82 -33.21 0.05
N THR A 146 28.16 -32.26 0.63
CA THR A 146 28.44 -31.75 1.96
C THR A 146 27.86 -32.64 3.06
N ASP A 147 28.63 -32.81 4.11
CA ASP A 147 28.42 -33.66 5.29
C ASP A 147 26.97 -33.61 5.83
N LYS A 148 26.33 -34.78 6.03
CA LYS A 148 24.97 -34.93 6.61
C LYS A 148 24.80 -34.18 7.94
N LYS A 149 25.87 -33.99 8.71
CA LYS A 149 25.87 -33.20 9.96
C LYS A 149 25.48 -31.73 9.76
N ARG A 150 25.64 -31.19 8.56
CA ARG A 150 25.27 -29.81 8.24
C ARG A 150 23.75 -29.64 8.06
N GLY A 151 23.10 -30.70 7.58
CA GLY A 151 21.63 -30.73 7.55
C GLY A 151 21.01 -30.58 8.96
N VAL A 152 21.63 -31.23 9.95
CA VAL A 152 21.20 -31.12 11.36
C VAL A 152 21.35 -29.69 11.88
N ILE A 153 22.42 -28.97 11.50
CA ILE A 153 22.62 -27.58 11.91
C ILE A 153 21.51 -26.67 11.33
N ILE A 154 21.18 -26.88 10.07
CA ILE A 154 20.07 -26.11 9.43
C ILE A 154 18.76 -26.38 10.15
N ILE A 155 18.45 -27.63 10.46
CA ILE A 155 17.25 -28.01 11.21
C ILE A 155 17.24 -27.34 12.60
N VAL A 156 18.36 -27.38 13.32
CA VAL A 156 18.47 -26.78 14.66
C VAL A 156 18.24 -25.26 14.59
N ILE A 157 18.84 -24.57 13.60
CA ILE A 157 18.61 -23.13 13.41
C ILE A 157 17.14 -22.86 13.11
N PHE A 158 16.55 -23.64 12.20
CA PHE A 158 15.15 -23.49 11.85
C PHE A 158 14.23 -23.71 13.06
N MET A 159 14.52 -24.72 13.88
CA MET A 159 13.80 -24.92 15.15
C MET A 159 13.97 -23.75 16.12
N LEU A 160 15.20 -23.21 16.26
CA LEU A 160 15.43 -22.04 17.12
C LEU A 160 14.67 -20.80 16.61
N ILE A 161 14.59 -20.62 15.30
CA ILE A 161 13.79 -19.57 14.69
C ILE A 161 12.30 -19.76 15.03
N ILE A 162 11.77 -20.97 14.85
CA ILE A 162 10.39 -21.30 15.19
C ILE A 162 10.11 -21.05 16.68
N LEU A 163 11.01 -21.48 17.56
CA LEU A 163 10.89 -21.24 18.99
C LEU A 163 10.93 -19.74 19.33
N SER A 164 11.81 -18.97 18.69
CA SER A 164 11.87 -17.51 18.93
C SER A 164 10.60 -16.81 18.47
N VAL A 165 10.05 -17.20 17.33
CA VAL A 165 8.75 -16.70 16.85
C VAL A 165 7.62 -17.09 17.79
N GLY A 166 7.64 -18.34 18.30
CA GLY A 166 6.67 -18.83 19.30
C GLY A 166 6.71 -18.03 20.60
N TRP A 167 7.90 -17.59 21.03
CA TRP A 167 8.05 -16.71 22.20
C TRP A 167 7.39 -15.34 22.02
N PHE A 168 7.45 -14.78 20.79
CA PHE A 168 6.82 -13.50 20.45
C PHE A 168 5.35 -13.63 20.03
N GLY A 169 4.80 -14.84 19.98
CA GLY A 169 3.40 -15.16 19.67
C GLY A 169 3.16 -15.60 18.21
N TRP A 170 2.48 -16.73 18.07
CA TRP A 170 2.08 -17.28 16.76
C TRP A 170 0.76 -16.68 16.26
N GLU A 171 -0.14 -16.32 17.15
CA GLU A 171 -1.49 -15.84 16.83
C GLU A 171 -1.50 -14.70 15.78
N PRO A 172 -0.70 -13.63 15.90
CA PRO A 172 -0.71 -12.56 14.90
C PRO A 172 -0.26 -13.00 13.52
N ILE A 173 0.55 -14.08 13.41
CA ILE A 173 0.98 -14.64 12.12
C ILE A 173 -0.18 -15.43 11.50
N PHE A 174 -0.81 -16.32 12.26
CA PHE A 174 -1.93 -17.13 11.78
C PHE A 174 -3.13 -16.26 11.42
N GLU A 175 -3.53 -15.30 12.25
CA GLU A 175 -4.60 -14.36 11.92
C GLU A 175 -4.38 -13.62 10.59
N ARG A 176 -3.12 -13.33 10.24
CA ARG A 176 -2.82 -12.70 8.95
C ARG A 176 -2.92 -13.64 7.76
N PHE A 177 -2.60 -14.93 7.94
CA PHE A 177 -2.84 -15.93 6.90
C PHE A 177 -4.33 -16.22 6.73
N GLU A 178 -5.11 -16.20 7.81
CA GLU A 178 -6.57 -16.36 7.76
C GLU A 178 -7.26 -15.18 7.06
N LYS A 179 -6.80 -13.96 7.25
CA LYS A 179 -7.33 -12.77 6.54
C LYS A 179 -7.12 -12.76 5.03
N VAL A 180 -6.34 -13.69 4.48
CA VAL A 180 -6.25 -13.93 3.01
C VAL A 180 -7.50 -14.62 2.50
N ARG A 181 -8.15 -15.40 3.35
CA ARG A 181 -9.39 -16.13 3.06
C ARG A 181 -10.57 -15.39 3.69
N ASN A 182 -11.43 -14.84 2.87
CA ASN A 182 -12.69 -14.28 3.35
C ASN A 182 -13.67 -15.38 3.76
N ALA A 183 -14.83 -15.00 4.30
CA ALA A 183 -15.86 -15.94 4.74
C ALA A 183 -16.35 -16.89 3.65
N GLU A 184 -16.19 -16.54 2.37
CA GLU A 184 -16.56 -17.34 1.20
C GLU A 184 -15.43 -18.25 0.70
N GLY A 185 -14.25 -18.18 1.31
CA GLY A 185 -13.05 -18.93 0.90
C GLY A 185 -12.27 -18.34 -0.27
N ASN A 186 -12.68 -17.21 -0.79
CA ASN A 186 -11.97 -16.49 -1.87
C ASN A 186 -10.82 -15.65 -1.33
N ILE A 187 -9.75 -15.48 -2.13
CA ILE A 187 -8.64 -14.59 -1.80
C ILE A 187 -9.10 -13.15 -2.08
N SER A 188 -9.41 -12.42 -1.02
CA SER A 188 -9.80 -11.01 -1.10
C SER A 188 -8.59 -10.12 -0.80
N GLU A 189 -7.85 -9.73 -1.84
CA GLU A 189 -6.77 -8.74 -1.74
C GLU A 189 -6.90 -7.67 -2.84
N LEU A 190 -6.80 -6.42 -2.43
CA LEU A 190 -6.76 -5.28 -3.33
C LEU A 190 -5.69 -5.43 -4.44
N ARG A 191 -4.58 -6.13 -4.14
CA ARG A 191 -3.50 -6.41 -5.10
C ARG A 191 -3.96 -7.15 -6.34
N LEU A 192 -4.84 -8.17 -6.19
CA LEU A 192 -5.34 -8.93 -7.34
C LEU A 192 -6.13 -8.04 -8.29
N ALA A 193 -6.93 -7.14 -7.74
CA ALA A 193 -7.69 -6.18 -8.52
C ALA A 193 -6.75 -5.20 -9.26
N VAL A 194 -5.72 -4.69 -8.57
CA VAL A 194 -4.69 -3.84 -9.20
C VAL A 194 -3.96 -4.58 -10.32
N TRP A 195 -3.67 -5.87 -10.15
CA TRP A 195 -3.06 -6.68 -11.21
C TRP A 195 -3.99 -6.90 -12.41
N GLN A 196 -5.31 -7.01 -12.15
CA GLN A 196 -6.30 -7.07 -13.24
C GLN A 196 -6.34 -5.74 -14.01
N ASP A 197 -6.44 -4.62 -13.32
CA ASP A 197 -6.40 -3.29 -13.92
C ASP A 197 -5.11 -3.07 -14.73
N SER A 198 -3.97 -3.55 -14.22
CA SER A 198 -2.66 -3.43 -14.87
C SER A 198 -2.57 -4.18 -16.21
N LYS A 199 -3.42 -5.20 -16.45
CA LYS A 199 -3.46 -5.90 -17.74
C LYS A 199 -3.83 -4.96 -18.89
N ASP A 200 -4.72 -4.02 -18.65
CA ASP A 200 -5.14 -3.07 -19.69
C ASP A 200 -4.07 -2.01 -19.93
N ILE A 201 -3.31 -1.62 -18.89
CA ILE A 201 -2.10 -0.80 -19.07
C ILE A 201 -1.11 -1.54 -19.96
N ILE A 202 -0.81 -2.80 -19.64
CA ILE A 202 0.13 -3.63 -20.41
C ILE A 202 -0.35 -3.81 -21.87
N ARG A 203 -1.64 -4.03 -22.10
CA ARG A 203 -2.19 -4.16 -23.46
C ARG A 203 -2.02 -2.89 -24.29
N ASN A 204 -2.31 -1.73 -23.67
CA ASN A 204 -2.27 -0.45 -24.36
C ASN A 204 -0.84 0.06 -24.62
N PHE A 205 0.11 -0.36 -23.79
CA PHE A 205 1.53 0.06 -23.86
C PHE A 205 2.49 -1.13 -23.93
N ALA A 206 2.12 -2.20 -24.65
CA ALA A 206 2.80 -3.49 -24.60
C ALA A 206 4.29 -3.45 -24.94
N ILE A 207 4.72 -2.62 -25.91
CA ILE A 207 6.08 -2.66 -26.47
C ILE A 207 7.08 -1.91 -25.58
N THR A 208 6.82 -0.63 -25.32
CA THR A 208 7.76 0.28 -24.61
C THR A 208 7.33 0.62 -23.19
N GLY A 209 6.12 0.22 -22.80
CA GLY A 209 5.52 0.63 -21.53
C GLY A 209 5.15 2.11 -21.50
N THR A 210 4.80 2.58 -20.32
CA THR A 210 4.36 3.97 -20.06
C THR A 210 5.50 4.90 -19.66
N GLY A 211 6.70 4.36 -19.41
CA GLY A 211 7.87 5.04 -18.87
C GLY A 211 8.14 4.65 -17.41
N PHE A 212 9.40 4.51 -17.02
CA PHE A 212 9.77 4.14 -15.65
C PHE A 212 9.33 5.20 -14.65
N GLY A 213 8.73 4.76 -13.53
CA GLY A 213 8.18 5.60 -12.48
C GLY A 213 6.84 6.26 -12.82
N SER A 214 6.18 5.83 -13.91
CA SER A 214 4.92 6.42 -14.37
C SER A 214 3.68 5.68 -13.89
N PHE A 215 3.80 4.55 -13.22
CA PHE A 215 2.66 3.74 -12.77
C PHE A 215 1.64 4.56 -11.98
N VAL A 216 2.09 5.31 -10.98
CA VAL A 216 1.26 6.19 -10.15
C VAL A 216 0.45 7.22 -10.97
N ASN A 217 0.97 7.65 -12.11
CA ASN A 217 0.34 8.65 -12.95
C ASN A 217 -0.66 8.06 -13.96
N ILE A 218 -0.40 6.84 -14.46
CA ILE A 218 -1.26 6.20 -15.45
C ILE A 218 -2.33 5.30 -14.86
N TYR A 219 -2.08 4.68 -13.71
CA TYR A 219 -3.01 3.77 -13.03
C TYR A 219 -4.40 4.37 -12.76
N PRO A 220 -4.55 5.66 -12.36
CA PRO A 220 -5.86 6.26 -12.14
C PRO A 220 -6.82 6.17 -13.34
N ARG A 221 -6.28 6.07 -14.57
CA ARG A 221 -7.09 5.87 -15.78
C ARG A 221 -7.71 4.48 -15.92
N TYR A 222 -7.13 3.48 -15.26
CA TYR A 222 -7.47 2.07 -15.42
C TYR A 222 -8.06 1.45 -14.15
N LYS A 223 -8.07 2.16 -13.03
CA LYS A 223 -8.53 1.63 -11.75
C LYS A 223 -10.00 1.28 -11.78
N THR A 224 -10.35 0.06 -11.39
CA THR A 224 -11.74 -0.40 -11.24
C THR A 224 -12.10 -0.69 -9.79
N ALA A 225 -11.15 -1.19 -8.99
CA ALA A 225 -11.37 -1.66 -7.64
C ALA A 225 -10.99 -0.65 -6.55
N VAL A 226 -10.32 0.45 -6.91
CA VAL A 226 -9.91 1.49 -5.96
C VAL A 226 -10.82 2.70 -6.14
N PRO A 227 -11.87 2.85 -5.32
CA PRO A 227 -12.81 3.97 -5.46
C PRO A 227 -12.21 5.28 -4.95
N GLY A 228 -12.82 6.37 -5.39
CA GLY A 228 -12.57 7.70 -4.86
C GLY A 228 -11.22 8.30 -5.23
N GLU A 229 -10.72 9.16 -4.35
CA GLU A 229 -9.46 9.89 -4.54
C GLU A 229 -8.20 9.07 -4.22
N ALA A 230 -8.36 7.84 -3.74
CA ALA A 230 -7.23 6.99 -3.40
C ALA A 230 -6.40 6.66 -4.64
N THR A 231 -5.10 6.86 -4.53
CA THR A 231 -4.11 6.51 -5.56
C THR A 231 -3.20 5.42 -5.01
N LEU A 232 -2.77 4.55 -5.91
CA LEU A 232 -1.77 3.54 -5.61
C LEU A 232 -0.48 3.90 -6.35
N ASP A 233 0.60 3.99 -5.58
CA ASP A 233 1.90 4.38 -6.11
C ASP A 233 2.56 3.25 -6.91
N HIS A 234 2.23 1.99 -6.59
CA HIS A 234 2.86 0.79 -7.15
C HIS A 234 1.86 -0.35 -7.38
N ALA A 235 2.17 -1.24 -8.31
CA ALA A 235 1.39 -2.44 -8.59
C ALA A 235 1.50 -3.52 -7.50
N HIS A 236 2.38 -3.38 -6.51
CA HIS A 236 2.74 -4.42 -5.54
C HIS A 236 3.17 -5.75 -6.18
N ASN A 237 3.85 -5.65 -7.32
CA ASN A 237 4.47 -6.75 -8.04
C ASN A 237 5.53 -6.17 -8.98
N ASP A 238 6.82 -6.41 -8.68
CA ASP A 238 7.95 -5.88 -9.44
C ASP A 238 7.89 -6.24 -10.95
N TYR A 239 7.32 -7.40 -11.29
CA TYR A 239 7.27 -7.87 -12.69
C TYR A 239 6.14 -7.20 -13.47
N ILE A 240 4.95 -7.09 -12.88
CA ILE A 240 3.81 -6.39 -13.50
C ILE A 240 4.17 -4.93 -13.69
N GLU A 241 4.77 -4.29 -12.70
CA GLU A 241 5.18 -2.90 -12.78
C GLU A 241 6.25 -2.69 -13.84
N LEU A 242 7.28 -3.57 -13.88
CA LEU A 242 8.33 -3.53 -14.92
C LEU A 242 7.73 -3.63 -16.34
N ILE A 243 6.75 -4.51 -16.56
CA ILE A 243 6.12 -4.66 -17.88
C ILE A 243 5.21 -3.47 -18.17
N SER A 244 4.48 -2.96 -17.19
CA SER A 244 3.61 -1.80 -17.37
C SER A 244 4.41 -0.54 -17.74
N GLU A 245 5.54 -0.33 -17.08
CA GLU A 245 6.37 0.86 -17.24
C GLU A 245 7.41 0.75 -18.36
N GLY A 246 8.06 -0.40 -18.47
CA GLY A 246 9.17 -0.63 -19.41
C GLY A 246 8.78 -1.44 -20.64
N GLY A 247 7.56 -1.95 -20.71
CA GLY A 247 7.09 -2.81 -21.77
C GLY A 247 7.80 -4.16 -21.86
N ILE A 248 7.41 -4.95 -22.84
CA ILE A 248 7.98 -6.29 -23.07
C ILE A 248 9.47 -6.24 -23.44
N ILE A 249 9.91 -5.15 -24.07
CA ILE A 249 11.33 -4.98 -24.47
C ILE A 249 12.19 -4.93 -23.19
N SER A 250 11.86 -4.07 -22.25
CA SER A 250 12.62 -3.94 -20.99
C SER A 250 12.56 -5.22 -20.17
N PHE A 251 11.40 -5.88 -20.13
CA PHE A 251 11.24 -7.16 -19.45
C PHE A 251 12.14 -8.25 -20.04
N ILE A 252 12.16 -8.41 -21.36
CA ILE A 252 13.01 -9.39 -22.05
C ILE A 252 14.49 -9.06 -21.82
N LEU A 253 14.89 -7.81 -21.98
CA LEU A 253 16.30 -7.40 -21.82
C LEU A 253 16.80 -7.67 -20.40
N LEU A 254 16.01 -7.28 -19.36
CA LEU A 254 16.38 -7.51 -17.96
C LEU A 254 16.40 -9.01 -17.65
N THR A 255 15.40 -9.75 -18.09
CA THR A 255 15.33 -11.22 -17.89
C THR A 255 16.51 -11.92 -18.56
N CYS A 256 16.82 -11.60 -19.82
CA CYS A 256 17.99 -12.15 -20.52
C CYS A 256 19.31 -11.79 -19.82
N PHE A 257 19.41 -10.56 -19.32
CA PHE A 257 20.58 -10.14 -18.54
C PHE A 257 20.74 -10.97 -17.26
N LEU A 258 19.67 -11.12 -16.46
CA LEU A 258 19.68 -11.88 -15.22
C LEU A 258 19.96 -13.37 -15.47
N LEU A 259 19.29 -13.97 -16.46
CA LEU A 259 19.53 -15.36 -16.82
C LEU A 259 20.98 -15.61 -17.29
N THR A 260 21.54 -14.71 -18.09
CA THR A 260 22.93 -14.78 -18.54
C THR A 260 23.88 -14.64 -17.35
N LEU A 261 23.63 -13.72 -16.43
CA LEU A 261 24.41 -13.53 -15.22
C LEU A 261 24.40 -14.79 -14.36
N ILE A 262 23.21 -15.32 -14.06
CA ILE A 262 23.01 -16.53 -13.25
C ILE A 262 23.68 -17.72 -13.95
N TYR A 263 23.47 -17.95 -15.22
CA TYR A 263 24.06 -19.04 -15.98
C TYR A 263 25.60 -19.01 -15.95
N LYS A 264 26.20 -17.85 -16.24
CA LYS A 264 27.66 -17.69 -16.21
C LYS A 264 28.21 -17.88 -14.79
N ALA A 265 27.54 -17.33 -13.79
CA ALA A 265 27.93 -17.49 -12.39
C ALA A 265 27.87 -18.96 -11.95
N PHE A 266 26.78 -19.69 -12.28
CA PHE A 266 26.67 -21.13 -12.01
C PHE A 266 27.70 -21.97 -12.73
N ARG A 267 27.95 -21.73 -14.00
CA ARG A 267 28.96 -22.45 -14.77
C ARG A 267 30.35 -22.28 -14.16
N SER A 268 30.70 -21.09 -13.69
CA SER A 268 31.95 -20.83 -12.99
C SER A 268 31.97 -21.50 -11.61
N PHE A 269 30.86 -21.42 -10.87
CA PHE A 269 30.69 -22.05 -9.58
C PHE A 269 30.86 -23.56 -9.62
N LEU A 270 30.34 -24.25 -10.63
CA LEU A 270 30.50 -25.73 -10.76
C LEU A 270 31.97 -26.17 -10.84
N ARG A 271 32.84 -25.32 -11.35
CA ARG A 271 34.30 -25.56 -11.43
C ARG A 271 35.07 -25.08 -10.21
N ARG A 272 34.39 -24.42 -9.25
CA ARG A 272 35.02 -23.81 -8.09
C ARG A 272 35.36 -24.88 -7.04
N ARG A 273 36.60 -24.83 -6.50
CA ARG A 273 37.06 -25.74 -5.45
C ARG A 273 37.30 -25.05 -4.10
N GLU A 274 37.44 -23.70 -4.11
CA GLU A 274 37.73 -22.95 -2.88
C GLU A 274 36.48 -22.85 -2.02
N ILE A 275 36.54 -23.40 -0.81
CA ILE A 275 35.40 -23.64 0.08
C ILE A 275 34.73 -22.31 0.50
N PHE A 276 35.48 -21.26 0.87
CA PHE A 276 34.91 -19.98 1.28
C PHE A 276 34.07 -19.34 0.15
N SER A 277 34.63 -19.32 -1.07
CA SER A 277 33.92 -18.80 -2.24
C SER A 277 32.66 -19.59 -2.57
N ILE A 278 32.68 -20.92 -2.36
CA ILE A 278 31.49 -21.77 -2.54
C ILE A 278 30.36 -21.31 -1.61
N TYR A 279 30.68 -21.12 -0.32
CA TYR A 279 29.66 -20.68 0.65
C TYR A 279 29.15 -19.26 0.37
N VAL A 280 30.05 -18.32 0.05
CA VAL A 280 29.66 -16.96 -0.32
C VAL A 280 28.76 -16.96 -1.56
N PHE A 281 29.11 -17.80 -2.57
CA PHE A 281 28.26 -17.92 -3.77
C PHE A 281 26.87 -18.46 -3.42
N ILE A 282 26.80 -19.59 -2.69
CA ILE A 282 25.52 -20.20 -2.31
C ILE A 282 24.65 -19.19 -1.55
N GLY A 283 25.20 -18.51 -0.54
CA GLY A 283 24.49 -17.51 0.24
C GLY A 283 23.99 -16.34 -0.62
N SER A 284 24.86 -15.81 -1.49
CA SER A 284 24.51 -14.67 -2.32
C SER A 284 23.46 -14.99 -3.38
N ILE A 285 23.59 -16.12 -4.08
CA ILE A 285 22.62 -16.50 -5.13
C ILE A 285 21.26 -16.86 -4.53
N THR A 286 21.24 -17.49 -3.36
CA THR A 286 20.00 -17.78 -2.64
C THR A 286 19.30 -16.49 -2.22
N GLY A 287 20.05 -15.50 -1.72
CA GLY A 287 19.49 -14.19 -1.39
C GLY A 287 18.90 -13.47 -2.60
N LEU A 288 19.55 -13.53 -3.76
CA LEU A 288 18.99 -12.99 -5.00
C LEU A 288 17.69 -13.67 -5.41
N ILE A 289 17.62 -14.99 -5.28
CA ILE A 289 16.38 -15.73 -5.58
C ILE A 289 15.29 -15.38 -4.57
N SER A 290 15.64 -15.21 -3.31
CA SER A 290 14.69 -14.82 -2.27
C SER A 290 13.99 -13.50 -2.58
N ILE A 291 14.74 -12.44 -2.92
CA ILE A 291 14.15 -11.14 -3.24
C ILE A 291 13.34 -11.18 -4.55
N LEU A 292 13.75 -11.99 -5.54
CA LEU A 292 12.98 -12.20 -6.77
C LEU A 292 11.65 -12.91 -6.50
N ILE A 293 11.61 -13.88 -5.58
CA ILE A 293 10.36 -14.51 -5.14
C ILE A 293 9.48 -13.47 -4.41
N HIS A 294 10.06 -12.67 -3.52
CA HIS A 294 9.35 -11.64 -2.79
C HIS A 294 8.74 -10.59 -3.72
N GLY A 295 9.44 -10.22 -4.79
CA GLY A 295 8.97 -9.28 -5.82
C GLY A 295 7.72 -9.73 -6.61
N ILE A 296 7.31 -11.00 -6.51
CA ILE A 296 6.03 -11.46 -7.09
C ILE A 296 4.83 -10.80 -6.40
N THR A 297 4.96 -10.48 -5.12
CA THR A 297 3.85 -9.97 -4.31
C THR A 297 4.12 -8.62 -3.65
N ASP A 298 5.25 -7.98 -3.99
CA ASP A 298 5.59 -6.64 -3.53
C ASP A 298 6.55 -5.94 -4.52
N PHE A 299 6.86 -4.65 -4.32
CA PHE A 299 7.73 -3.83 -5.19
C PHE A 299 9.10 -3.57 -4.54
N ASN A 300 9.74 -4.64 -4.07
CA ASN A 300 10.99 -4.55 -3.32
C ASN A 300 12.16 -3.94 -4.10
N LEU A 301 12.24 -4.17 -5.41
CA LEU A 301 13.33 -3.66 -6.25
C LEU A 301 13.22 -2.16 -6.54
N HIS A 302 12.04 -1.56 -6.36
CA HIS A 302 11.82 -0.12 -6.43
C HIS A 302 12.28 0.62 -5.15
N ILE A 303 12.53 -0.12 -4.05
CA ILE A 303 13.09 0.44 -2.83
C ILE A 303 14.61 0.60 -2.98
N GLY A 304 15.09 1.83 -2.99
CA GLY A 304 16.49 2.16 -3.30
C GLY A 304 17.52 1.34 -2.53
N ALA A 305 17.32 1.08 -1.23
CA ALA A 305 18.19 0.22 -0.44
C ALA A 305 18.19 -1.22 -0.94
N ASN A 306 17.01 -1.79 -1.21
CA ASN A 306 16.86 -3.17 -1.66
C ASN A 306 17.43 -3.36 -3.07
N GLY A 307 17.14 -2.43 -3.99
CA GLY A 307 17.70 -2.42 -5.34
C GLY A 307 19.23 -2.31 -5.33
N LEU A 308 19.80 -1.41 -4.52
CA LEU A 308 21.25 -1.30 -4.38
C LEU A 308 21.89 -2.61 -3.90
N TYR A 309 21.32 -3.21 -2.87
CA TYR A 309 21.84 -4.48 -2.34
C TYR A 309 21.62 -5.65 -3.30
N PHE A 310 20.55 -5.66 -4.10
CA PHE A 310 20.35 -6.65 -5.16
C PHE A 310 21.51 -6.66 -6.16
N PHE A 311 21.91 -5.49 -6.68
CA PHE A 311 23.06 -5.40 -7.58
C PHE A 311 24.39 -5.69 -6.86
N PHE A 312 24.52 -5.31 -5.60
CA PHE A 312 25.69 -5.63 -4.81
C PHE A 312 25.83 -7.14 -4.60
N MET A 313 24.77 -7.83 -4.19
CA MET A 313 24.74 -9.29 -4.00
C MET A 313 24.96 -10.02 -5.31
N SER A 314 24.45 -9.52 -6.44
CA SER A 314 24.75 -10.02 -7.79
C SER A 314 26.25 -9.93 -8.10
N GLY A 315 26.86 -8.79 -7.82
CA GLY A 315 28.30 -8.61 -7.94
C GLY A 315 29.11 -9.55 -7.02
N LEU A 316 28.63 -9.77 -5.80
CA LEU A 316 29.23 -10.66 -4.82
C LEU A 316 29.20 -12.12 -5.29
N ALA A 317 28.03 -12.58 -5.79
CA ALA A 317 27.88 -13.93 -6.34
C ALA A 317 28.82 -14.19 -7.53
N VAL A 318 28.86 -13.25 -8.50
CA VAL A 318 29.77 -13.35 -9.65
C VAL A 318 31.22 -13.33 -9.22
N SER A 319 31.57 -12.46 -8.27
CA SER A 319 32.94 -12.39 -7.74
C SER A 319 33.35 -13.69 -7.06
N ALA A 320 32.50 -14.21 -6.16
CA ALA A 320 32.75 -15.47 -5.47
C ALA A 320 32.94 -16.67 -6.45
N ALA A 321 32.15 -16.68 -7.55
CA ALA A 321 32.28 -17.68 -8.59
C ALA A 321 33.60 -17.59 -9.37
N ASN A 322 34.07 -16.36 -9.65
CA ASN A 322 35.15 -16.10 -10.62
C ASN A 322 36.50 -15.68 -10.02
N THR A 323 36.58 -15.36 -8.70
CA THR A 323 37.80 -14.84 -8.08
C THR A 323 38.94 -15.84 -8.22
N ARG A 324 39.99 -15.48 -8.92
CA ARG A 324 41.26 -16.21 -8.95
C ARG A 324 42.05 -15.80 -7.71
N LEU A 325 42.27 -16.74 -6.81
CA LEU A 325 43.14 -16.56 -5.64
C LEU A 325 44.61 -16.50 -6.07
N ARG A 326 45.03 -15.33 -6.54
CA ARG A 326 46.47 -15.04 -6.67
C ARG A 326 46.77 -13.90 -5.70
N GLU A 327 47.38 -14.25 -4.60
CA GLU A 327 48.08 -13.31 -3.74
C GLU A 327 49.18 -12.65 -4.61
N GLY A 328 49.09 -11.33 -4.79
CA GLY A 328 50.16 -10.55 -5.43
C GLY A 328 49.85 -9.86 -6.76
N LEU A 329 48.59 -9.72 -7.19
CA LEU A 329 48.28 -9.06 -8.48
C LEU A 329 47.53 -7.74 -8.37
N ASN A 330 47.73 -6.99 -7.29
CA ASN A 330 46.90 -5.78 -7.02
C ASN A 330 47.21 -4.52 -7.85
N GLU A 331 48.37 -4.44 -8.53
CA GLU A 331 48.72 -3.22 -9.27
C GLU A 331 48.50 -3.26 -10.78
N THR A 332 48.33 -4.45 -11.34
CA THR A 332 48.40 -4.61 -12.82
C THR A 332 47.06 -4.56 -13.53
N TYR A 333 45.92 -4.77 -12.85
CA TYR A 333 44.62 -4.84 -13.51
C TYR A 333 44.06 -3.48 -13.94
N LEU A 334 44.21 -2.44 -13.11
CA LEU A 334 43.81 -1.06 -13.46
C LEU A 334 44.67 -0.48 -14.59
N LYS A 335 45.97 -0.90 -14.66
CA LYS A 335 46.87 -0.49 -15.75
C LYS A 335 46.57 -1.16 -17.09
N LYS A 336 45.87 -2.29 -17.13
CA LYS A 336 45.62 -3.10 -18.32
C LYS A 336 44.19 -3.00 -18.90
N MET A 337 43.35 -2.09 -18.40
CA MET A 337 42.05 -1.81 -19.01
C MET A 337 42.24 -1.22 -20.41
N ARG A 338 41.66 -1.85 -21.43
CA ARG A 338 41.65 -1.33 -22.81
C ARG A 338 41.01 0.05 -22.84
N SER A 339 41.50 0.94 -23.71
CA SER A 339 41.03 2.33 -23.84
C SER A 339 39.50 2.52 -23.84
N PRO A 340 38.70 1.70 -24.57
CA PRO A 340 37.24 1.83 -24.56
C PRO A 340 36.60 1.52 -23.18
N VAL A 341 37.18 0.62 -22.38
CA VAL A 341 36.66 0.30 -21.06
C VAL A 341 36.91 1.44 -20.08
N LYS A 342 38.05 2.16 -20.20
CA LYS A 342 38.31 3.38 -19.40
C LYS A 342 37.34 4.48 -19.74
N LEU A 343 37.05 4.67 -21.04
CA LEU A 343 36.07 5.65 -21.51
C LEU A 343 34.65 5.32 -20.97
N LEU A 344 34.22 4.06 -21.07
CA LEU A 344 32.92 3.61 -20.54
C LEU A 344 32.85 3.78 -19.02
N ALA A 345 33.92 3.48 -18.29
CA ALA A 345 33.99 3.70 -16.85
C ALA A 345 33.91 5.20 -16.50
N GLY A 346 34.60 6.06 -17.25
CA GLY A 346 34.52 7.50 -17.11
C GLY A 346 33.11 8.04 -17.38
N ILE A 347 32.46 7.58 -18.43
CA ILE A 347 31.06 7.93 -18.74
C ILE A 347 30.14 7.45 -17.60
N ALA A 348 30.30 6.22 -17.12
CA ALA A 348 29.49 5.70 -16.01
C ALA A 348 29.66 6.52 -14.73
N ILE A 349 30.89 6.91 -14.38
CA ILE A 349 31.16 7.77 -13.22
C ILE A 349 30.52 9.16 -13.42
N ALA A 350 30.62 9.74 -14.60
CA ALA A 350 30.01 11.03 -14.91
C ALA A 350 28.47 10.96 -14.80
N LEU A 351 27.84 9.89 -15.30
CA LEU A 351 26.41 9.66 -15.18
C LEU A 351 25.98 9.44 -13.73
N LEU A 352 26.75 8.70 -12.94
CA LEU A 352 26.51 8.53 -11.50
C LEU A 352 26.63 9.85 -10.75
N PHE A 353 27.60 10.68 -11.07
CA PHE A 353 27.75 12.01 -10.47
C PHE A 353 26.58 12.91 -10.84
N LEU A 354 26.18 12.94 -12.11
CA LEU A 354 25.01 13.69 -12.57
C LEU A 354 23.72 13.22 -11.88
N SER A 355 23.55 11.91 -11.78
CA SER A 355 22.42 11.30 -11.02
C SER A 355 22.44 11.71 -9.54
N LEU A 356 23.60 11.75 -8.89
CA LEU A 356 23.72 12.19 -7.52
C LEU A 356 23.30 13.66 -7.36
N VAL A 357 23.80 14.55 -8.21
CA VAL A 357 23.45 15.99 -8.21
C VAL A 357 21.94 16.16 -8.39
N PHE A 358 21.33 15.41 -9.35
CA PHE A 358 19.90 15.42 -9.58
C PHE A 358 19.11 14.95 -8.37
N ASN A 359 19.51 13.84 -7.72
CA ASN A 359 18.87 13.33 -6.51
C ASN A 359 18.99 14.30 -5.31
N VAL A 360 20.12 14.98 -5.17
CA VAL A 360 20.27 16.04 -4.16
C VAL A 360 19.27 17.17 -4.44
N GLY A 361 19.09 17.56 -5.69
CA GLY A 361 18.08 18.54 -6.10
C GLY A 361 16.66 18.12 -5.70
N ILE A 362 16.27 16.87 -5.99
CA ILE A 362 14.97 16.32 -5.57
C ILE A 362 14.78 16.41 -4.06
N VAL A 363 15.78 16.02 -3.27
CA VAL A 363 15.70 16.05 -1.80
C VAL A 363 15.57 17.50 -1.28
N LEU A 364 16.32 18.43 -1.84
CA LEU A 364 16.22 19.84 -1.49
C LEU A 364 14.86 20.41 -1.86
N GLY A 365 14.38 20.16 -3.08
CA GLY A 365 13.05 20.57 -3.54
C GLY A 365 11.94 20.04 -2.63
N ALA A 366 11.99 18.75 -2.30
CA ALA A 366 11.04 18.13 -1.38
C ALA A 366 11.13 18.74 0.04
N SER A 367 12.32 19.09 0.52
CA SER A 367 12.51 19.73 1.83
C SER A 367 11.88 21.12 1.88
N TYR A 368 12.11 21.96 0.87
CA TYR A 368 11.46 23.27 0.76
C TYR A 368 9.95 23.13 0.71
N PHE A 369 9.44 22.18 -0.06
CA PHE A 369 8.01 21.95 -0.21
C PHE A 369 7.36 21.35 1.04
N SER A 370 8.02 20.47 1.77
CA SER A 370 7.48 19.85 2.99
C SER A 370 7.25 20.84 4.11
N SER A 371 8.11 21.86 4.22
CA SER A 371 7.95 22.95 5.21
C SER A 371 6.67 23.76 5.01
N VAL A 372 6.02 23.57 3.87
CA VAL A 372 4.79 24.26 3.44
C VAL A 372 3.56 23.36 3.56
N LYS A 373 3.73 22.06 3.36
CA LYS A 373 2.62 21.07 3.38
C LYS A 373 1.91 20.99 4.74
N GLU A 374 2.60 21.37 5.81
CA GLU A 374 2.03 21.42 7.17
C GLU A 374 1.01 22.57 7.33
N THR A 375 1.07 23.61 6.49
CA THR A 375 0.14 24.71 6.50
C THR A 375 -0.98 24.44 5.49
N LYS A 376 -2.16 24.01 5.96
CA LYS A 376 -3.34 23.85 5.08
C LYS A 376 -3.73 25.23 4.55
N MET A 377 -3.37 25.53 3.31
CA MET A 377 -3.79 26.74 2.63
C MET A 377 -5.27 26.63 2.26
N ASN A 378 -6.03 27.66 2.60
CA ASN A 378 -7.43 27.81 2.23
C ASN A 378 -7.71 29.26 1.84
N GLU A 379 -8.90 29.54 1.35
CA GLU A 379 -9.33 30.87 0.94
C GLU A 379 -9.29 31.94 2.07
N LYS A 380 -9.17 31.49 3.34
CA LYS A 380 -9.03 32.36 4.53
C LYS A 380 -7.56 32.63 4.89
N SER A 381 -6.60 32.11 4.14
CA SER A 381 -5.17 32.32 4.40
C SER A 381 -4.78 33.78 4.10
N SER A 382 -3.92 34.37 4.92
CA SER A 382 -3.47 35.74 4.67
C SER A 382 -2.62 35.82 3.39
N VAL A 383 -2.65 36.97 2.74
CA VAL A 383 -1.86 37.24 1.51
C VAL A 383 -0.38 36.96 1.73
N GLU A 384 0.18 37.34 2.89
CA GLU A 384 1.57 37.10 3.25
C GLU A 384 1.90 35.59 3.36
N SER A 385 0.98 34.80 3.93
CA SER A 385 1.14 33.34 4.00
C SER A 385 1.08 32.68 2.63
N LEU A 386 0.22 33.15 1.74
CA LEU A 386 0.13 32.70 0.35
C LEU A 386 1.42 33.05 -0.43
N GLN A 387 1.94 34.27 -0.27
CA GLN A 387 3.18 34.67 -0.91
C GLN A 387 4.39 33.85 -0.39
N SER A 388 4.50 33.64 0.91
CA SER A 388 5.55 32.79 1.49
C SER A 388 5.48 31.37 0.97
N PHE A 389 4.27 30.82 0.84
CA PHE A 389 4.07 29.50 0.25
C PHE A 389 4.52 29.46 -1.21
N ARG A 390 4.10 30.42 -2.00
CA ARG A 390 4.49 30.55 -3.39
C ARG A 390 6.00 30.57 -3.56
N ASP A 391 6.72 31.40 -2.78
CA ASP A 391 8.17 31.56 -2.89
C ASP A 391 8.91 30.26 -2.55
N LYS A 392 8.42 29.50 -1.57
CA LYS A 392 8.93 28.16 -1.26
C LYS A 392 8.65 27.16 -2.39
N ALA A 393 7.46 27.21 -3.00
CA ALA A 393 7.14 26.38 -4.15
C ALA A 393 8.01 26.71 -5.38
N TYR A 394 8.34 28.00 -5.60
CA TYR A 394 9.32 28.41 -6.60
C TYR A 394 10.72 27.86 -6.31
N SER A 395 11.17 27.94 -5.06
CA SER A 395 12.44 27.36 -4.65
C SER A 395 12.48 25.84 -4.86
N ALA A 396 11.42 25.14 -4.47
CA ALA A 396 11.28 23.71 -4.73
C ALA A 396 11.36 23.37 -6.22
N ALA A 397 10.66 24.15 -7.05
CA ALA A 397 10.66 23.99 -8.50
C ALA A 397 11.98 24.33 -9.18
N ALA A 398 12.83 25.17 -8.55
CA ALA A 398 14.17 25.46 -9.05
C ALA A 398 15.14 24.31 -8.77
N TYR A 399 15.04 23.66 -7.61
CA TYR A 399 15.86 22.50 -7.27
C TYR A 399 15.42 21.21 -7.99
N ASP A 400 14.13 21.03 -8.21
CA ASP A 400 13.57 19.88 -8.90
C ASP A 400 12.59 20.34 -10.01
N PRO A 401 13.13 20.70 -11.17
CA PRO A 401 12.35 21.33 -12.25
C PRO A 401 11.38 20.38 -12.95
N LEU A 402 11.53 19.07 -12.80
CA LEU A 402 10.70 18.06 -13.47
C LEU A 402 9.49 17.62 -12.65
N GLU A 403 9.39 18.04 -11.38
CA GLU A 403 8.27 17.68 -10.53
C GLU A 403 7.06 18.62 -10.76
N ALA A 404 6.00 18.05 -11.30
CA ALA A 404 4.78 18.78 -11.69
C ALA A 404 4.05 19.42 -10.50
N LYS A 405 4.07 18.77 -9.33
CA LYS A 405 3.32 19.24 -8.15
C LYS A 405 3.76 20.63 -7.66
N TYR A 406 5.00 21.02 -7.88
CA TYR A 406 5.45 22.35 -7.50
C TYR A 406 4.86 23.44 -8.38
N ARG A 407 4.78 23.19 -9.71
CA ARG A 407 4.10 24.07 -10.67
C ARG A 407 2.63 24.19 -10.36
N TYR A 408 1.99 23.05 -10.02
CA TYR A 408 0.59 23.03 -9.60
C TYR A 408 0.36 23.81 -8.30
N ALA A 409 1.24 23.71 -7.31
CA ALA A 409 1.16 24.48 -6.08
C ALA A 409 1.28 25.99 -6.32
N ILE A 410 2.22 26.42 -7.18
CA ILE A 410 2.35 27.82 -7.60
C ILE A 410 1.05 28.29 -8.26
N ALA A 411 0.52 27.50 -9.21
CA ALA A 411 -0.71 27.84 -9.92
C ALA A 411 -1.91 28.03 -8.98
N ASN A 412 -2.09 27.11 -8.02
CA ASN A 412 -3.14 27.24 -7.01
C ASN A 412 -2.99 28.51 -6.18
N THR A 413 -1.76 28.86 -5.80
CA THR A 413 -1.51 30.05 -5.00
C THR A 413 -1.76 31.32 -5.80
N GLU A 414 -1.30 31.39 -7.06
CA GLU A 414 -1.59 32.52 -7.96
C GLU A 414 -3.09 32.69 -8.19
N LYS A 415 -3.84 31.56 -8.29
CA LYS A 415 -5.31 31.57 -8.38
C LYS A 415 -5.95 32.16 -7.13
N MET A 416 -5.47 31.80 -5.92
CA MET A 416 -5.94 32.34 -4.65
C MET A 416 -5.60 33.84 -4.51
N LEU A 417 -4.51 34.31 -5.12
CA LEU A 417 -4.10 35.71 -5.20
C LEU A 417 -4.83 36.48 -6.32
N SER A 418 -5.79 35.85 -7.01
CA SER A 418 -6.53 36.40 -8.16
C SER A 418 -5.67 36.71 -9.39
N ASN A 419 -4.48 36.15 -9.51
CA ASN A 419 -3.58 36.27 -10.66
C ASN A 419 -3.88 35.20 -11.70
N ASN A 420 -5.02 35.32 -12.40
CA ASN A 420 -5.49 34.27 -13.32
C ASN A 420 -4.53 33.98 -14.48
N THR A 421 -3.79 34.99 -14.98
CA THR A 421 -2.80 34.81 -16.05
C THR A 421 -1.64 33.93 -15.64
N ASP A 422 -1.07 34.19 -14.45
CA ASP A 422 0.03 33.39 -13.91
C ASP A 422 -0.45 32.01 -13.49
N ALA A 423 -1.64 31.90 -12.89
CA ALA A 423 -2.26 30.62 -12.60
C ALA A 423 -2.40 29.75 -13.87
N ALA A 424 -2.90 30.30 -14.97
CA ALA A 424 -3.02 29.61 -16.24
C ALA A 424 -1.65 29.14 -16.80
N TYR A 425 -0.64 30.01 -16.68
CA TYR A 425 0.71 29.68 -17.12
C TYR A 425 1.27 28.46 -16.34
N PHE A 426 1.19 28.50 -14.99
CA PHE A 426 1.74 27.43 -14.16
C PHE A 426 0.90 26.15 -14.23
N TYR A 427 -0.43 26.20 -14.39
CA TYR A 427 -1.23 25.00 -14.67
C TYR A 427 -0.84 24.37 -16.01
N LYS A 428 -0.58 25.16 -17.06
CA LYS A 428 -0.05 24.64 -18.34
C LYS A 428 1.31 23.94 -18.15
N GLN A 429 2.20 24.51 -17.35
CA GLN A 429 3.48 23.88 -17.00
C GLN A 429 3.28 22.56 -16.26
N ALA A 430 2.39 22.50 -15.27
CA ALA A 430 2.07 21.28 -14.55
C ALA A 430 1.52 20.19 -15.47
N VAL A 431 0.58 20.54 -16.37
CA VAL A 431 0.03 19.62 -17.38
C VAL A 431 1.09 19.17 -18.37
N ARG A 432 2.05 20.02 -18.77
CA ARG A 432 3.17 19.60 -19.65
C ARG A 432 4.06 18.55 -18.99
N LEU A 433 4.31 18.67 -17.68
CA LEU A 433 5.12 17.71 -16.93
C LEU A 433 4.36 16.43 -16.58
N ASN A 434 3.05 16.52 -16.38
CA ASN A 434 2.18 15.37 -16.12
C ASN A 434 0.84 15.52 -16.89
N PRO A 435 0.80 15.13 -18.18
CA PRO A 435 -0.35 15.35 -19.06
C PRO A 435 -1.54 14.44 -18.78
N VAL A 436 -1.38 13.42 -17.94
CA VAL A 436 -2.42 12.46 -17.58
C VAL A 436 -2.99 12.70 -16.17
N ASN A 437 -2.59 13.76 -15.49
CA ASN A 437 -3.14 14.08 -14.19
C ASN A 437 -4.50 14.79 -14.30
N GLY A 438 -5.57 14.09 -13.91
CA GLY A 438 -6.95 14.60 -14.03
C GLY A 438 -7.20 15.90 -13.24
N GLU A 439 -6.56 16.07 -12.07
CA GLU A 439 -6.67 17.30 -11.28
C GLU A 439 -6.07 18.51 -12.03
N TYR A 440 -4.87 18.35 -12.57
CA TYR A 440 -4.18 19.46 -13.28
C TYR A 440 -4.95 19.89 -14.51
N LEU A 441 -5.46 18.90 -15.27
CA LEU A 441 -6.29 19.16 -16.45
C LEU A 441 -7.54 19.95 -16.10
N GLN A 442 -8.28 19.53 -15.08
CA GLN A 442 -9.53 20.20 -14.70
C GLN A 442 -9.30 21.59 -14.11
N ARG A 443 -8.25 21.80 -13.30
CA ARG A 443 -7.91 23.13 -12.79
C ARG A 443 -7.54 24.09 -13.90
N LEU A 444 -6.76 23.62 -14.89
CA LEU A 444 -6.51 24.41 -16.10
C LEU A 444 -7.81 24.72 -16.85
N GLY A 445 -8.70 23.71 -16.99
CA GLY A 445 -10.01 23.90 -17.63
C GLY A 445 -10.83 25.01 -16.99
N ILE A 446 -10.91 25.05 -15.66
CA ILE A 446 -11.62 26.12 -14.94
C ILE A 446 -11.04 27.50 -15.26
N VAL A 447 -9.72 27.66 -15.22
CA VAL A 447 -9.08 28.95 -15.53
C VAL A 447 -9.26 29.35 -17.00
N MET A 448 -9.25 28.36 -17.92
CA MET A 448 -9.56 28.64 -19.33
C MET A 448 -11.01 29.10 -19.52
N SER A 449 -11.96 28.50 -18.80
CA SER A 449 -13.37 28.95 -18.81
C SER A 449 -13.52 30.39 -18.35
N GLU A 450 -12.86 30.78 -17.26
CA GLU A 450 -12.86 32.16 -16.77
C GLU A 450 -12.26 33.16 -17.77
N SER A 451 -11.43 32.69 -18.67
CA SER A 451 -10.88 33.47 -19.79
C SER A 451 -11.75 33.40 -21.05
N GLY A 452 -12.99 32.87 -20.99
CA GLY A 452 -13.92 32.75 -22.09
C GLY A 452 -13.67 31.61 -23.07
N MET A 453 -12.66 30.74 -22.83
CA MET A 453 -12.30 29.62 -23.70
C MET A 453 -13.11 28.36 -23.34
N TYR A 454 -14.45 28.41 -23.46
CA TYR A 454 -15.37 27.36 -23.00
C TYR A 454 -15.14 26.00 -23.67
N GLU A 455 -14.86 25.97 -24.98
CA GLU A 455 -14.64 24.71 -25.70
C GLU A 455 -13.35 24.00 -25.25
N LEU A 456 -12.29 24.75 -24.96
CA LEU A 456 -11.05 24.19 -24.41
C LEU A 456 -11.27 23.73 -22.96
N ALA A 457 -12.04 24.50 -22.17
CA ALA A 457 -12.39 24.14 -20.80
C ALA A 457 -13.17 22.82 -20.76
N ASP A 458 -14.17 22.65 -21.63
CA ASP A 458 -14.96 21.43 -21.75
C ASP A 458 -14.07 20.22 -22.01
N ARG A 459 -13.20 20.29 -23.04
CA ARG A 459 -12.25 19.22 -23.37
C ARG A 459 -11.32 18.87 -22.21
N LEU A 460 -10.81 19.86 -21.48
CA LEU A 460 -9.92 19.64 -20.33
C LEU A 460 -10.64 19.02 -19.13
N LEU A 461 -11.87 19.44 -18.87
CA LEU A 461 -12.68 18.91 -17.77
C LEU A 461 -13.09 17.46 -18.03
N GLN A 462 -13.51 17.13 -19.27
CA GLN A 462 -13.76 15.74 -19.68
C GLN A 462 -12.51 14.88 -19.63
N ALA A 463 -11.37 15.39 -20.09
CA ALA A 463 -10.09 14.69 -20.00
C ALA A 463 -9.73 14.38 -18.55
N GLY A 464 -10.05 15.26 -17.61
CA GLY A 464 -9.86 15.02 -16.18
C GLY A 464 -10.59 13.78 -15.66
N ILE A 465 -11.82 13.53 -16.09
CA ILE A 465 -12.56 12.30 -15.80
C ILE A 465 -11.89 11.08 -16.46
N LYS A 466 -11.56 11.21 -17.76
CA LYS A 466 -10.95 10.13 -18.55
C LYS A 466 -9.62 9.61 -17.96
N TYR A 467 -8.83 10.50 -17.35
CA TYR A 467 -7.53 10.13 -16.77
C TYR A 467 -7.56 9.84 -15.25
N ASP A 468 -8.71 10.02 -14.61
CA ASP A 468 -8.89 9.70 -13.18
C ASP A 468 -10.30 9.15 -12.96
N VAL A 469 -10.56 8.00 -13.60
CA VAL A 469 -11.84 7.29 -13.48
C VAL A 469 -12.09 6.88 -12.02
N LYS A 470 -13.33 6.70 -11.60
CA LYS A 470 -13.69 6.41 -10.20
C LYS A 470 -13.37 7.55 -9.20
N ASN A 471 -12.85 8.67 -9.62
CA ASN A 471 -12.66 9.84 -8.76
C ASN A 471 -13.85 10.79 -8.92
N THR A 472 -14.80 10.65 -8.03
CA THR A 472 -16.06 11.41 -8.08
C THR A 472 -15.87 12.92 -7.97
N SER A 473 -14.76 13.40 -7.40
CA SER A 473 -14.43 14.84 -7.39
C SER A 473 -14.22 15.39 -8.81
N ARG A 474 -13.82 14.54 -9.77
CA ARG A 474 -13.68 14.94 -11.19
C ARG A 474 -15.03 15.15 -11.84
N TYR A 475 -15.95 14.22 -11.62
CA TYR A 475 -17.32 14.29 -12.11
C TYR A 475 -18.06 15.50 -11.50
N LYS A 476 -17.97 15.65 -10.17
CA LYS A 476 -18.56 16.75 -9.45
C LYS A 476 -18.13 18.12 -10.01
N ARG A 477 -16.84 18.32 -10.21
CA ARG A 477 -16.30 19.58 -10.74
C ARG A 477 -16.80 19.86 -12.16
N TYR A 478 -16.82 18.86 -13.01
CA TYR A 478 -17.32 19.00 -14.37
C TYR A 478 -18.81 19.26 -14.41
N ALA A 479 -19.61 18.53 -13.63
CA ALA A 479 -21.04 18.73 -13.53
C ALA A 479 -21.40 20.15 -13.05
N LEU A 480 -20.75 20.63 -11.98
CA LEU A 480 -20.98 21.99 -11.47
C LEU A 480 -20.60 23.07 -12.50
N TRP A 481 -19.52 22.85 -13.25
CA TRP A 481 -19.13 23.75 -14.31
C TRP A 481 -20.17 23.77 -15.43
N LEU A 482 -20.68 22.63 -15.90
CA LEU A 482 -21.75 22.54 -16.91
C LEU A 482 -23.00 23.29 -16.46
N ILE A 483 -23.43 23.09 -15.22
CA ILE A 483 -24.57 23.81 -14.66
C ILE A 483 -24.30 25.33 -14.66
N SER A 484 -23.11 25.77 -14.29
CA SER A 484 -22.72 27.19 -14.20
C SER A 484 -22.74 27.91 -15.55
N ILE A 485 -22.52 27.20 -16.65
CA ILE A 485 -22.57 27.76 -18.02
C ILE A 485 -23.91 27.54 -18.71
N GLY A 486 -24.93 27.08 -17.97
CA GLY A 486 -26.31 26.89 -18.48
C GLY A 486 -26.59 25.53 -19.15
N ARG A 487 -25.59 24.61 -19.21
CA ARG A 487 -25.77 23.24 -19.70
C ARG A 487 -26.24 22.31 -18.58
N LYS A 488 -27.43 22.61 -18.03
CA LYS A 488 -27.93 22.00 -16.81
C LYS A 488 -28.21 20.51 -16.97
N GLU A 489 -28.78 20.08 -18.08
CA GLU A 489 -29.11 18.66 -18.35
C GLU A 489 -27.87 17.80 -18.41
N ASP A 490 -26.83 18.26 -19.14
CA ASP A 490 -25.54 17.56 -19.21
C ASP A 490 -24.89 17.47 -17.83
N GLY A 491 -24.95 18.56 -17.04
CA GLY A 491 -24.42 18.59 -15.67
C GLY A 491 -25.13 17.61 -14.73
N VAL A 492 -26.44 17.47 -14.87
CA VAL A 492 -27.28 16.51 -14.14
C VAL A 492 -26.88 15.07 -14.47
N GLU A 493 -26.64 14.77 -15.74
CA GLU A 493 -26.20 13.41 -16.16
C GLU A 493 -24.84 13.04 -15.58
N ILE A 494 -23.86 13.94 -15.64
CA ILE A 494 -22.53 13.72 -15.04
C ILE A 494 -22.62 13.61 -13.51
N MET A 495 -23.52 14.34 -12.86
CA MET A 495 -23.74 14.22 -11.41
C MET A 495 -24.32 12.84 -11.04
N ARG A 496 -25.22 12.29 -11.88
CA ARG A 496 -25.76 10.93 -11.69
C ARG A 496 -24.66 9.88 -11.70
N GLU A 497 -23.70 9.98 -12.65
CA GLU A 497 -22.55 9.08 -12.69
C GLU A 497 -21.74 9.17 -11.39
N ALA A 498 -21.47 10.37 -10.89
CA ALA A 498 -20.74 10.58 -9.65
C ALA A 498 -21.43 9.93 -8.43
N ILE A 499 -22.74 10.09 -8.33
CA ILE A 499 -23.53 9.51 -7.23
C ILE A 499 -23.55 7.97 -7.34
N SER A 500 -23.63 7.44 -8.55
CA SER A 500 -23.63 5.98 -8.78
C SER A 500 -22.31 5.32 -8.37
N GLU A 501 -21.19 6.00 -8.55
CA GLU A 501 -19.88 5.52 -8.15
C GLU A 501 -19.61 5.56 -6.63
N GLU A 502 -20.14 6.58 -5.93
CA GLU A 502 -19.99 6.75 -4.48
C GLU A 502 -21.33 7.12 -3.82
N PRO A 503 -22.31 6.21 -3.77
CA PRO A 503 -23.60 6.47 -3.16
C PRO A 503 -23.52 6.84 -1.67
N GLU A 504 -22.42 6.49 -1.01
CA GLU A 504 -22.14 6.87 0.38
C GLU A 504 -22.03 8.38 0.60
N LYS A 505 -21.60 9.13 -0.43
CA LYS A 505 -21.42 10.59 -0.38
C LYS A 505 -22.66 11.38 -0.78
N ILE A 506 -23.80 10.73 -0.93
CA ILE A 506 -25.04 11.36 -1.40
C ILE A 506 -25.42 12.64 -0.62
N ARG A 507 -25.14 12.69 0.68
CA ARG A 507 -25.41 13.89 1.50
C ARG A 507 -24.62 15.11 1.02
N GLU A 508 -23.37 14.93 0.60
CA GLU A 508 -22.53 15.98 0.02
C GLU A 508 -23.08 16.41 -1.34
N TYR A 509 -23.44 15.46 -2.19
CA TYR A 509 -24.02 15.73 -3.51
C TYR A 509 -25.36 16.43 -3.40
N LEU A 510 -26.23 16.01 -2.49
CA LEU A 510 -27.52 16.65 -2.25
C LEU A 510 -27.36 18.14 -1.89
N THR A 511 -26.43 18.45 -0.99
CA THR A 511 -26.14 19.85 -0.65
C THR A 511 -25.70 20.65 -1.87
N LEU A 512 -24.86 20.10 -2.72
CA LEU A 512 -24.39 20.75 -3.95
C LEU A 512 -25.53 20.94 -4.97
N MET A 513 -26.38 19.92 -5.15
CA MET A 513 -27.53 20.01 -6.07
C MET A 513 -28.50 21.10 -5.65
N VAL A 514 -28.81 21.17 -4.36
CA VAL A 514 -29.67 22.21 -3.80
C VAL A 514 -29.06 23.60 -3.98
N LEU A 515 -27.76 23.75 -3.68
CA LEU A 515 -27.05 25.03 -3.86
C LEU A 515 -26.94 25.43 -5.34
N SER A 516 -26.95 24.47 -6.26
CA SER A 516 -26.94 24.70 -7.71
C SER A 516 -28.35 24.99 -8.28
N GLY A 517 -29.38 25.07 -7.44
CA GLY A 517 -30.75 25.41 -7.84
C GLY A 517 -31.48 24.31 -8.58
N LEU A 518 -31.17 23.04 -8.33
CA LEU A 518 -31.94 21.92 -8.83
C LEU A 518 -33.23 21.80 -8.03
N SER A 519 -34.35 21.53 -8.74
CA SER A 519 -35.66 21.22 -8.13
C SER A 519 -35.64 19.82 -7.50
N ASP A 520 -36.59 19.55 -6.62
CA ASP A 520 -36.72 18.23 -5.98
C ASP A 520 -36.96 17.11 -7.01
N ASP A 521 -37.73 17.40 -8.08
CA ASP A 521 -37.96 16.45 -9.16
C ASP A 521 -36.66 16.12 -9.91
N GLU A 522 -35.85 17.13 -10.23
CA GLU A 522 -34.53 16.91 -10.86
C GLU A 522 -33.58 16.13 -9.96
N ILE A 523 -33.58 16.43 -8.65
CA ILE A 523 -32.78 15.69 -7.68
C ILE A 523 -33.25 14.23 -7.61
N SER A 524 -34.57 14.00 -7.59
CA SER A 524 -35.16 12.66 -7.52
C SER A 524 -34.73 11.75 -8.69
N MET A 525 -34.59 12.33 -9.89
CA MET A 525 -34.18 11.62 -11.09
C MET A 525 -32.69 11.22 -11.08
N LEU A 526 -31.90 11.83 -10.19
CA LEU A 526 -30.46 11.58 -10.05
C LEU A 526 -30.13 10.48 -9.06
N LEU A 527 -31.09 10.12 -8.22
CA LEU A 527 -30.85 9.13 -7.18
C LEU A 527 -30.72 7.72 -7.78
N PRO A 528 -29.64 6.99 -7.50
CA PRO A 528 -29.53 5.61 -7.90
C PRO A 528 -30.54 4.74 -7.15
N GLU A 529 -30.95 3.63 -7.73
CA GLU A 529 -31.90 2.66 -7.16
C GLU A 529 -31.31 1.90 -5.96
N ARG A 530 -30.92 2.62 -4.93
CA ARG A 530 -30.30 2.18 -3.69
C ARG A 530 -31.04 2.73 -2.48
N VAL A 531 -30.98 2.02 -1.36
CA VAL A 531 -31.70 2.41 -0.13
C VAL A 531 -31.18 3.73 0.43
N LYS A 532 -29.90 3.83 0.68
CA LYS A 532 -29.28 4.97 1.38
C LYS A 532 -29.46 6.32 0.70
N PRO A 533 -29.31 6.47 -0.64
CA PRO A 533 -29.62 7.72 -1.34
C PRO A 533 -31.04 8.20 -1.13
N HIS A 534 -32.01 7.30 -1.20
CA HIS A 534 -33.42 7.64 -1.02
C HIS A 534 -33.75 8.03 0.43
N LEU A 535 -33.15 7.34 1.44
CA LEU A 535 -33.31 7.70 2.85
C LEU A 535 -32.76 9.12 3.12
N ILE A 536 -31.58 9.45 2.60
CA ILE A 536 -30.96 10.77 2.82
C ILE A 536 -31.78 11.87 2.15
N PHE A 537 -32.32 11.61 0.96
CA PHE A 537 -33.18 12.58 0.29
C PHE A 537 -34.53 12.74 1.01
N ALA A 538 -35.12 11.63 1.48
CA ALA A 538 -36.33 11.67 2.29
C ALA A 538 -36.15 12.46 3.60
N ASP A 539 -35.03 12.27 4.31
CA ASP A 539 -34.64 13.02 5.52
C ASP A 539 -34.47 14.52 5.22
N TYR A 540 -33.92 14.87 4.04
CA TYR A 540 -33.85 16.27 3.59
C TYR A 540 -35.25 16.89 3.33
N LEU A 541 -36.14 16.16 2.64
CA LEU A 541 -37.50 16.59 2.36
C LEU A 541 -38.32 16.76 3.65
N ASP A 542 -38.17 15.80 4.59
CA ASP A 542 -38.79 15.86 5.91
C ASP A 542 -38.34 17.11 6.69
N LYS A 543 -37.04 17.35 6.80
CA LYS A 543 -36.48 18.53 7.49
C LYS A 543 -36.86 19.85 6.85
N THR A 544 -37.29 19.86 5.60
CA THR A 544 -37.73 21.06 4.87
C THR A 544 -39.24 21.15 4.77
N GLY A 545 -40.01 20.32 5.50
CA GLY A 545 -41.48 20.39 5.64
C GLY A 545 -42.24 19.83 4.43
N ARG A 546 -41.60 18.96 3.62
CA ARG A 546 -42.24 18.32 2.45
C ARG A 546 -42.62 16.88 2.76
N ASP A 547 -43.46 16.72 3.80
CA ASP A 547 -43.75 15.42 4.45
C ASP A 547 -44.31 14.35 3.50
N VAL A 548 -45.22 14.74 2.59
CA VAL A 548 -45.82 13.80 1.64
C VAL A 548 -44.77 13.21 0.70
N MET A 549 -43.91 14.07 0.20
CA MET A 549 -42.80 13.63 -0.69
C MET A 549 -41.77 12.84 0.08
N ALA A 550 -41.44 13.20 1.32
CA ALA A 550 -40.55 12.45 2.18
C ALA A 550 -41.06 11.02 2.41
N GLU A 551 -42.35 10.83 2.70
CA GLU A 551 -42.96 9.52 2.85
C GLU A 551 -42.81 8.65 1.59
N GLU A 552 -43.07 9.24 0.41
CA GLU A 552 -42.91 8.55 -0.87
C GLU A 552 -41.48 8.02 -1.05
N PHE A 553 -40.46 8.85 -0.74
CA PHE A 553 -39.06 8.47 -0.88
C PHE A 553 -38.61 7.47 0.18
N TYR A 554 -39.14 7.51 1.40
CA TYR A 554 -38.94 6.48 2.41
C TYR A 554 -39.50 5.13 1.95
N LEU A 555 -40.68 5.09 1.32
CA LEU A 555 -41.29 3.87 0.80
C LEU A 555 -40.52 3.35 -0.44
N LYS A 556 -40.06 4.24 -1.34
CA LYS A 556 -39.19 3.87 -2.47
C LYS A 556 -37.88 3.21 -1.97
N ALA A 557 -37.27 3.74 -0.89
CA ALA A 557 -36.08 3.16 -0.30
C ALA A 557 -36.29 1.67 0.08
N ILE A 558 -37.42 1.31 0.67
CA ILE A 558 -37.78 -0.08 0.98
C ILE A 558 -37.87 -0.94 -0.29
N GLY A 559 -38.38 -0.37 -1.38
CA GLY A 559 -38.46 -1.08 -2.67
C GLY A 559 -37.10 -1.52 -3.21
N TYR A 560 -36.04 -0.77 -2.86
CA TYR A 560 -34.67 -1.05 -3.32
C TYR A 560 -33.84 -1.93 -2.39
N LEU A 561 -34.38 -2.46 -1.29
CA LEU A 561 -33.68 -3.39 -0.38
C LEU A 561 -33.05 -4.60 -1.11
N LYS A 562 -33.67 -5.07 -2.20
CA LYS A 562 -33.16 -6.16 -3.02
C LYS A 562 -31.87 -5.82 -3.80
N ASN A 563 -31.58 -4.54 -3.96
CA ASN A 563 -30.41 -4.03 -4.68
C ASN A 563 -29.19 -3.84 -3.75
N GLU A 564 -29.36 -4.05 -2.44
CA GLU A 564 -28.29 -3.87 -1.47
C GLU A 564 -27.54 -5.20 -1.24
N GLU A 565 -26.22 -5.15 -1.23
CA GLU A 565 -25.36 -6.30 -0.89
C GLU A 565 -25.48 -6.68 0.58
N LYS A 566 -25.75 -5.69 1.44
CA LYS A 566 -25.91 -5.84 2.88
C LYS A 566 -27.04 -4.97 3.38
N ILE A 567 -28.03 -5.59 4.00
CA ILE A 567 -29.15 -4.88 4.62
C ILE A 567 -28.74 -4.49 6.05
N GLU A 568 -28.90 -3.21 6.38
CA GLU A 568 -28.56 -2.67 7.69
C GLU A 568 -29.82 -2.34 8.50
N PRO A 569 -29.85 -2.63 9.83
CA PRO A 569 -30.98 -2.26 10.69
C PRO A 569 -31.27 -0.75 10.68
N SER A 570 -30.27 0.08 10.46
CA SER A 570 -30.38 1.53 10.37
C SER A 570 -31.39 2.02 9.33
N PHE A 571 -31.54 1.28 8.22
CA PHE A 571 -32.50 1.62 7.15
C PHE A 571 -33.94 1.64 7.66
N PHE A 572 -34.31 0.69 8.48
CA PHE A 572 -35.66 0.59 9.06
C PHE A 572 -35.85 1.58 10.21
N HIS A 573 -34.80 1.84 10.99
CA HIS A 573 -34.86 2.79 12.10
C HIS A 573 -35.14 4.22 11.63
N GLU A 574 -34.54 4.65 10.52
CA GLU A 574 -34.77 6.00 9.97
C GLU A 574 -36.21 6.20 9.54
N ILE A 575 -36.78 5.22 8.83
CA ILE A 575 -38.17 5.29 8.38
C ILE A 575 -39.15 5.16 9.55
N CYS A 576 -38.86 4.27 10.50
CA CYS A 576 -39.67 4.14 11.72
C CYS A 576 -39.73 5.47 12.49
N ARG A 577 -38.62 6.16 12.65
CA ARG A 577 -38.55 7.45 13.33
C ARG A 577 -39.48 8.47 12.68
N PHE A 578 -39.50 8.55 11.35
CA PHE A 578 -40.38 9.45 10.59
C PHE A 578 -41.86 9.24 10.95
N TYR A 579 -42.31 7.99 11.01
CA TYR A 579 -43.69 7.67 11.38
C TYR A 579 -43.97 7.87 12.87
N VAL A 580 -43.04 7.56 13.76
CA VAL A 580 -43.17 7.73 15.21
C VAL A 580 -43.30 9.20 15.59
N GLU A 581 -42.56 10.11 14.99
CA GLU A 581 -42.58 11.54 15.20
C GLU A 581 -43.98 12.16 14.82
N ARG A 582 -44.67 11.50 13.89
CA ARG A 582 -46.04 11.88 13.44
C ARG A 582 -47.15 11.10 14.15
N GLY A 583 -46.81 10.29 15.14
CA GLY A 583 -47.79 9.48 15.89
C GLY A 583 -48.38 8.29 15.11
N ASN A 584 -47.88 8.00 13.92
CA ASN A 584 -48.34 6.89 13.07
C ASN A 584 -47.62 5.57 13.45
N TYR A 585 -48.00 5.05 14.61
CA TYR A 585 -47.33 3.86 15.16
C TYR A 585 -47.64 2.55 14.38
N GLU A 586 -48.76 2.46 13.65
CA GLU A 586 -49.09 1.31 12.83
C GLU A 586 -48.15 1.21 11.63
N ASN A 587 -47.94 2.30 10.90
CA ASN A 587 -47.02 2.32 9.77
C ASN A 587 -45.56 2.07 10.26
N ALA A 588 -45.16 2.68 11.40
CA ALA A 588 -43.86 2.40 12.00
C ALA A 588 -43.67 0.90 12.31
N LEU A 589 -44.74 0.23 12.83
CA LEU A 589 -44.71 -1.19 13.13
C LEU A 589 -44.58 -2.03 11.85
N GLU A 590 -45.28 -1.66 10.77
CA GLU A 590 -45.19 -2.36 9.48
C GLU A 590 -43.76 -2.32 8.92
N ILE A 591 -43.11 -1.16 8.98
CA ILE A 591 -41.72 -0.99 8.55
C ILE A 591 -40.77 -1.88 9.37
N MET A 592 -40.93 -1.89 10.70
CA MET A 592 -40.08 -2.70 11.57
C MET A 592 -40.30 -4.21 11.36
N LYS A 593 -41.50 -4.65 11.08
CA LYS A 593 -41.79 -6.04 10.72
C LYS A 593 -41.11 -6.43 9.43
N LYS A 594 -41.17 -5.60 8.38
CA LYS A 594 -40.37 -5.80 7.15
C LYS A 594 -38.88 -5.92 7.47
N GLY A 595 -38.37 -5.14 8.43
CA GLY A 595 -36.97 -5.26 8.87
C GLY A 595 -36.63 -6.64 9.46
N ILE A 596 -37.53 -7.17 10.29
CA ILE A 596 -37.36 -8.52 10.88
C ILE A 596 -37.44 -9.63 9.82
N ASP A 597 -38.21 -9.47 8.75
CA ASP A 597 -38.27 -10.45 7.66
C ASP A 597 -36.88 -10.61 6.98
N PHE A 598 -36.09 -9.53 6.91
CA PHE A 598 -34.73 -9.54 6.38
C PHE A 598 -33.67 -9.86 7.44
N LEU A 599 -33.87 -9.43 8.69
CA LEU A 599 -32.93 -9.53 9.80
C LEU A 599 -33.58 -10.18 11.03
N PRO A 600 -33.90 -11.47 10.98
CA PRO A 600 -34.71 -12.15 12.01
C PRO A 600 -34.06 -12.21 13.39
N GLU A 601 -32.73 -12.17 13.44
CA GLU A 601 -31.95 -12.23 14.70
C GLU A 601 -31.50 -10.87 15.21
N ASP A 602 -32.05 -9.75 14.69
CA ASP A 602 -31.69 -8.41 15.16
C ASP A 602 -32.49 -8.03 16.44
N ALA A 603 -31.82 -7.99 17.58
CA ALA A 603 -32.41 -7.62 18.87
C ALA A 603 -32.89 -6.16 18.89
N GLY A 604 -32.23 -5.24 18.18
CA GLY A 604 -32.57 -3.82 18.11
C GLY A 604 -33.89 -3.57 17.40
N LEU A 605 -34.13 -4.21 16.24
CA LEU A 605 -35.40 -4.14 15.54
C LEU A 605 -36.53 -4.71 16.36
N ARG A 606 -36.35 -5.85 17.04
CA ARG A 606 -37.34 -6.45 17.91
C ARG A 606 -37.64 -5.57 19.12
N MET A 607 -36.63 -4.93 19.69
CA MET A 607 -36.80 -3.98 20.78
C MET A 607 -37.71 -2.80 20.38
N ASN A 608 -37.54 -2.26 19.16
CA ASN A 608 -38.38 -1.20 18.62
C ASN A 608 -39.82 -1.69 18.37
N ILE A 609 -40.00 -2.90 17.82
CA ILE A 609 -41.31 -3.53 17.65
C ILE A 609 -42.03 -3.63 18.99
N ALA A 610 -41.34 -4.10 20.04
CA ALA A 610 -41.92 -4.19 21.39
C ALA A 610 -42.35 -2.81 21.92
N GLY A 611 -41.50 -1.77 21.76
CA GLY A 611 -41.84 -0.40 22.13
C GLY A 611 -43.03 0.19 21.37
N LEU A 612 -43.16 -0.15 20.06
CA LEU A 612 -44.31 0.26 19.25
C LEU A 612 -45.60 -0.42 19.69
N TYR A 613 -45.56 -1.72 20.04
CA TYR A 613 -46.74 -2.39 20.62
C TYR A 613 -47.13 -1.80 22.00
N GLU A 614 -46.19 -1.32 22.81
CA GLU A 614 -46.53 -0.57 24.02
C GLU A 614 -47.28 0.75 23.69
N LYS A 615 -46.81 1.50 22.69
CA LYS A 615 -47.43 2.73 22.24
C LYS A 615 -48.86 2.52 21.70
N LEU A 616 -49.12 1.36 21.11
CA LEU A 616 -50.40 0.92 20.61
C LEU A 616 -51.29 0.25 21.69
N ASP A 617 -50.86 0.26 22.95
CA ASP A 617 -51.47 -0.42 24.13
C ASP A 617 -51.72 -1.92 23.94
N ARG A 618 -50.91 -2.57 23.06
CA ARG A 618 -50.96 -4.03 22.80
C ARG A 618 -49.94 -4.74 23.72
N LYS A 619 -50.13 -4.61 25.04
CA LYS A 619 -49.17 -5.04 26.07
C LYS A 619 -48.79 -6.50 26.00
N GLY A 620 -49.74 -7.40 25.72
CA GLY A 620 -49.47 -8.83 25.62
C GLY A 620 -48.48 -9.20 24.53
N ILE A 621 -48.60 -8.54 23.35
CA ILE A 621 -47.67 -8.74 22.23
C ILE A 621 -46.33 -8.11 22.53
N ALA A 622 -46.30 -6.93 23.19
CA ALA A 622 -45.06 -6.30 23.60
C ALA A 622 -44.24 -7.20 24.52
N ILE A 623 -44.87 -7.84 25.50
CA ILE A 623 -44.24 -8.80 26.42
C ILE A 623 -43.60 -9.98 25.61
N GLU A 624 -44.32 -10.52 24.64
CA GLU A 624 -43.77 -11.60 23.80
C GLU A 624 -42.52 -11.13 23.03
N GLN A 625 -42.56 -9.93 22.45
CA GLN A 625 -41.39 -9.38 21.74
C GLN A 625 -40.20 -9.11 22.66
N TYR A 626 -40.41 -8.57 23.86
CA TYR A 626 -39.29 -8.41 24.83
C TYR A 626 -38.70 -9.74 25.27
N LYS A 627 -39.48 -10.79 25.44
CA LYS A 627 -38.95 -12.13 25.70
C LYS A 627 -38.09 -12.63 24.56
N ARG A 628 -38.53 -12.45 23.31
CA ARG A 628 -37.71 -12.79 22.14
C ARG A 628 -36.43 -11.97 22.02
N VAL A 629 -36.44 -10.70 22.46
CA VAL A 629 -35.19 -9.91 22.55
C VAL A 629 -34.22 -10.57 23.53
N LEU A 630 -34.70 -11.03 24.69
CA LEU A 630 -33.87 -11.68 25.71
C LEU A 630 -33.41 -13.09 25.31
N ASP A 631 -34.15 -13.77 24.41
CA ASP A 631 -33.70 -15.03 23.80
C ASP A 631 -32.50 -14.82 22.86
N ILE A 632 -32.44 -13.67 22.17
CA ILE A 632 -31.33 -13.30 21.25
C ILE A 632 -30.17 -12.68 22.01
N ASP A 633 -30.46 -11.77 22.93
CA ASP A 633 -29.50 -11.01 23.75
C ASP A 633 -29.90 -11.09 25.23
N PRO A 634 -29.46 -12.15 25.95
CA PRO A 634 -29.81 -12.37 27.37
C PRO A 634 -29.35 -11.27 28.31
N ASP A 635 -28.36 -10.50 27.93
CA ASP A 635 -27.78 -9.41 28.73
C ASP A 635 -28.44 -8.05 28.47
N ASN A 636 -29.49 -7.98 27.66
CA ASN A 636 -30.17 -6.74 27.33
C ASN A 636 -30.95 -6.17 28.53
N SER A 637 -30.30 -5.29 29.25
CA SER A 637 -30.82 -4.69 30.50
C SER A 637 -32.08 -3.85 30.27
N GLU A 638 -32.20 -3.17 29.12
CA GLU A 638 -33.38 -2.34 28.82
C GLU A 638 -34.60 -3.21 28.51
N ALA A 639 -34.45 -4.30 27.73
CA ALA A 639 -35.53 -5.26 27.46
C ALA A 639 -36.05 -5.88 28.78
N LYS A 640 -35.14 -6.29 29.66
CA LYS A 640 -35.49 -6.85 30.98
C LYS A 640 -36.29 -5.87 31.83
N LYS A 641 -35.80 -4.62 31.93
CA LYS A 641 -36.47 -3.56 32.68
C LYS A 641 -37.87 -3.27 32.15
N ARG A 642 -38.04 -3.20 30.81
CA ARG A 642 -39.34 -2.94 30.20
C ARG A 642 -40.31 -4.09 30.36
N LEU A 643 -39.81 -5.33 30.21
CA LEU A 643 -40.59 -6.54 30.46
C LEU A 643 -41.13 -6.57 31.89
N ASP A 644 -40.27 -6.36 32.90
CA ASP A 644 -40.65 -6.36 34.29
C ASP A 644 -41.71 -5.28 34.61
N ASN A 645 -41.54 -4.06 34.07
CA ASN A 645 -42.50 -2.98 34.20
C ASN A 645 -43.87 -3.30 33.57
N LEU A 646 -43.91 -4.00 32.44
CA LEU A 646 -45.19 -4.42 31.82
C LEU A 646 -45.87 -5.53 32.60
N LEU A 647 -45.12 -6.47 33.12
CA LEU A 647 -45.67 -7.57 33.95
C LEU A 647 -46.30 -7.03 35.24
N LEU A 648 -45.65 -6.02 35.88
CA LEU A 648 -46.20 -5.34 37.03
C LEU A 648 -47.47 -4.53 36.77
N LYS A 649 -47.70 -4.05 35.56
CA LYS A 649 -48.89 -3.28 35.15
C LYS A 649 -50.06 -4.15 34.71
N ILE A 650 -49.87 -5.45 34.58
CA ILE A 650 -50.94 -6.43 34.20
C ILE A 650 -51.42 -7.21 35.44
N GLN A 651 -50.61 -7.27 36.49
CA GLN A 651 -51.05 -7.71 37.84
C GLN A 651 -51.82 -6.57 38.53
#